data_7c820cf8ed4f6132117b73e7ca208397
#
_entry.id   7c820cf8ed4f6132117b73e7ca208397
#
_cell.length_a   1.000
_cell.length_b   1.000
_cell.length_c   1.000
_cell.angle_alpha   90.00
_cell.angle_beta   90.00
_cell.angle_gamma   90.00
#
_symmetry.space_group_name_H-M   'P 1'
#
loop_
_entity.id
_entity.type
_entity.pdbx_description
1 polymer ?
#
loop_
_entity_poly.entity_id
_entity_poly.type
_entity_poly.pdbx_seq_one_letter_code
_entity_poly.pdbx_strand_id
1 'polypeptide(L)'
;MRRFPLVQLFATVLVIVTALAIGGVVLLWESLPPQRASVQLAGLSDTVRVWRDSLGIATVAARRSWDAFAALGYLHAQDRLWQMDLLRRVAYGRLAEILGAEALPLDQLMRALNFAGLAQQLWERLHPVSRRILAAYSSGVNAWLSAHRNRLPLEFDLLAYAPDTWQPQHSLAIARLMAFDLAFAFWSDIACGSLASELGLERARELLPSPSPTAPAVLEEFPTAPPPPPASAPAQPGLEGLSLQGFSEWATALTALGQRWRFGSAHGNNAWAVRSGGTAVLANDPHLVLGLPARWYPVALISPEYTAAGLTLPGLPLIIIGRNREIAWGVTNVMLDDCDFFIERLDTADALRYWDGTQWRSFERRRERIPVRHQAPVQVEFLHSHNGVIISDAHLFNAPQLLFRRRGDTTRNPFLRRYRVSLRWTAMAPSDEVLVAYRLGQARSWEEFRRALRGWGAPALCFVYADRRGNIGVQPAGFLPRRDTTLPEWVWAFPLPGWDTRYRWQGLDSLTSLPPLFNPAQGFVVSANQQLFRHSRRYLSYIWEPPERAQRIVELLLQRGRASPLQMRWMQQDVVSPYARELLRELLPRLRRLSRSPQESTAVALLERWGYDFAPHVPAASIFAALLQELLEQTFGQHLSARLLREYLFLSNLSLRRLMELVRTPDSPWFDNPRTPARETLEEVLQHSFRRALERLYQHFGTEDMAQWSYGKLHTLLLQHPLGEHPLLRALFSRGPFPSAGAPTTVNAGEWKLWEPFAQTIGASARVVAQLSDSLLAVALPGGVSGHPLSPHYMDQFTLWRVGGFAQLSLGHPAGTPAVLLTPAPRQGASP
;
A
#
# COMPACT_ATOMS: atom_id res chain seq x y z
N MET A 1 -41.28 5.63 -52.77
CA MET A 1 -41.66 6.39 -51.55
C MET A 1 -41.49 5.63 -50.25
N ARG A 2 -40.37 4.95 -50.01
CA ARG A 2 -40.12 4.17 -48.72
C ARG A 2 -38.81 4.55 -47.97
N ARG A 3 -38.14 5.69 -48.33
CA ARG A 3 -36.91 6.13 -47.64
C ARG A 3 -37.16 7.16 -46.56
N PHE A 4 -38.33 7.75 -46.45
CA PHE A 4 -38.67 8.79 -45.48
C PHE A 4 -38.66 8.33 -44.00
N PRO A 5 -39.21 7.16 -43.64
CA PRO A 5 -39.26 6.74 -42.20
C PRO A 5 -37.89 6.41 -41.62
N LEU A 6 -36.92 5.93 -42.42
CA LEU A 6 -35.55 5.64 -41.95
C LEU A 6 -34.77 6.93 -41.65
N VAL A 7 -34.92 7.94 -42.48
CA VAL A 7 -34.30 9.26 -42.27
C VAL A 7 -34.88 9.98 -41.05
N GLN A 8 -36.19 9.87 -40.85
CA GLN A 8 -36.85 10.40 -39.62
C GLN A 8 -36.42 9.65 -38.39
N LEU A 9 -36.33 8.32 -38.43
CA LEU A 9 -35.81 7.51 -37.31
C LEU A 9 -34.36 7.88 -37.00
N PHE A 10 -33.49 8.01 -37.98
CA PHE A 10 -32.10 8.40 -37.81
C PHE A 10 -31.99 9.82 -37.24
N ALA A 11 -32.76 10.78 -37.73
CA ALA A 11 -32.82 12.14 -37.21
C ALA A 11 -33.30 12.15 -35.74
N THR A 12 -34.33 11.38 -35.40
CA THR A 12 -34.84 11.27 -34.02
C THR A 12 -33.80 10.66 -33.10
N VAL A 13 -33.15 9.56 -33.50
CA VAL A 13 -32.06 8.95 -32.72
C VAL A 13 -30.91 9.94 -32.53
N LEU A 14 -30.51 10.66 -33.58
CA LEU A 14 -29.45 11.67 -33.51
C LEU A 14 -29.81 12.80 -32.54
N VAL A 15 -31.03 13.29 -32.56
CA VAL A 15 -31.53 14.34 -31.64
C VAL A 15 -31.50 13.83 -30.19
N ILE A 16 -31.98 12.59 -29.95
CA ILE A 16 -31.94 11.98 -28.61
C ILE A 16 -30.51 11.82 -28.13
N VAL A 17 -29.62 11.27 -28.97
CA VAL A 17 -28.18 11.10 -28.60
C VAL A 17 -27.53 12.46 -28.33
N THR A 18 -27.81 13.47 -29.15
CA THR A 18 -27.28 14.83 -28.94
C THR A 18 -27.83 15.46 -27.67
N ALA A 19 -29.12 15.30 -27.39
CA ALA A 19 -29.72 15.81 -26.14
C ALA A 19 -29.17 15.12 -24.91
N LEU A 20 -28.96 13.79 -24.95
CA LEU A 20 -28.30 13.04 -23.88
C LEU A 20 -26.83 13.45 -23.70
N ALA A 21 -26.11 13.69 -24.78
CA ALA A 21 -24.73 14.17 -24.73
C ALA A 21 -24.64 15.58 -24.12
N ILE A 22 -25.52 16.50 -24.53
CA ILE A 22 -25.61 17.85 -23.95
C ILE A 22 -26.00 17.78 -22.47
N GLY A 23 -27.02 16.96 -22.12
CA GLY A 23 -27.41 16.74 -20.72
C GLY A 23 -26.26 16.19 -19.88
N GLY A 24 -25.52 15.23 -20.40
CA GLY A 24 -24.33 14.70 -19.77
C GLY A 24 -23.23 15.74 -19.56
N VAL A 25 -22.95 16.57 -20.55
CA VAL A 25 -21.98 17.68 -20.43
C VAL A 25 -22.44 18.70 -19.39
N VAL A 26 -23.72 19.08 -19.35
CA VAL A 26 -24.26 20.02 -18.36
C VAL A 26 -24.12 19.46 -16.95
N LEU A 27 -24.48 18.20 -16.72
CA LEU A 27 -24.31 17.51 -15.42
C LEU A 27 -22.83 17.50 -14.99
N LEU A 28 -21.93 17.19 -15.92
CA LEU A 28 -20.49 17.20 -15.68
C LEU A 28 -19.97 18.60 -15.27
N TRP A 29 -20.47 19.67 -15.91
CA TRP A 29 -20.09 21.04 -15.57
C TRP A 29 -20.68 21.50 -14.23
N GLU A 30 -21.92 21.13 -13.94
CA GLU A 30 -22.59 21.48 -12.69
C GLU A 30 -21.99 20.79 -11.48
N SER A 31 -21.40 19.59 -11.65
CA SER A 31 -20.72 18.83 -10.58
C SER A 31 -19.31 19.36 -10.26
N LEU A 32 -18.74 20.28 -11.06
CA LEU A 32 -17.46 20.90 -10.78
C LEU A 32 -17.51 21.75 -9.50
N PRO A 33 -16.63 21.51 -8.51
CA PRO A 33 -16.60 22.30 -7.31
C PRO A 33 -16.16 23.75 -7.60
N PRO A 34 -16.81 24.75 -6.98
CA PRO A 34 -16.44 26.15 -7.19
C PRO A 34 -15.05 26.43 -6.65
N GLN A 35 -14.20 27.10 -7.44
CA GLN A 35 -12.82 27.43 -7.05
C GLN A 35 -12.76 28.59 -6.03
N ARG A 36 -13.81 29.42 -5.96
CA ARG A 36 -13.95 30.52 -5.01
C ARG A 36 -15.24 30.41 -4.25
N ALA A 37 -15.17 30.58 -2.93
CA ALA A 37 -16.33 30.47 -2.06
C ALA A 37 -16.17 31.34 -0.81
N SER A 38 -17.29 31.87 -0.33
CA SER A 38 -17.41 32.41 1.02
C SER A 38 -18.51 31.62 1.74
N VAL A 39 -18.16 30.93 2.81
CA VAL A 39 -19.04 29.96 3.47
C VAL A 39 -19.05 30.20 4.96
N GLN A 40 -20.25 30.20 5.56
CA GLN A 40 -20.41 30.19 7.00
C GLN A 40 -20.28 28.75 7.52
N LEU A 41 -19.37 28.54 8.47
CA LEU A 41 -19.12 27.23 9.06
C LEU A 41 -19.34 27.30 10.57
N ALA A 42 -20.25 26.48 11.05
CA ALA A 42 -20.52 26.38 12.48
C ALA A 42 -19.32 25.80 13.24
N GLY A 43 -19.03 26.35 14.42
CA GLY A 43 -17.95 25.88 15.28
C GLY A 43 -16.59 26.51 15.02
N LEU A 44 -16.42 27.35 13.99
CA LEU A 44 -15.23 28.16 13.85
C LEU A 44 -15.15 29.23 14.95
N SER A 45 -13.93 29.43 15.46
CA SER A 45 -13.67 30.52 16.43
C SER A 45 -13.36 31.85 15.77
N ASP A 46 -12.87 31.82 14.53
CA ASP A 46 -12.49 33.00 13.75
C ASP A 46 -12.50 32.67 12.24
N THR A 47 -12.36 33.69 11.40
CA THR A 47 -12.29 33.56 9.95
C THR A 47 -11.04 32.79 9.52
N VAL A 48 -11.24 31.77 8.68
CA VAL A 48 -10.15 31.03 8.03
C VAL A 48 -10.02 31.46 6.58
N ARG A 49 -8.79 31.70 6.16
CA ARG A 49 -8.43 32.08 4.79
C ARG A 49 -7.73 30.93 4.09
N VAL A 50 -8.14 30.60 2.87
CA VAL A 50 -7.54 29.56 2.05
C VAL A 50 -7.10 30.14 0.73
N TRP A 51 -5.84 29.98 0.38
CA TRP A 51 -5.31 30.29 -0.94
C TRP A 51 -5.07 29.00 -1.70
N ARG A 52 -5.19 29.06 -3.01
CA ARG A 52 -4.79 27.97 -3.91
C ARG A 52 -3.74 28.50 -4.87
N ASP A 53 -2.70 27.73 -5.11
CA ASP A 53 -1.69 28.03 -6.12
C ASP A 53 -2.17 27.65 -7.53
N SER A 54 -1.28 27.78 -8.52
CA SER A 54 -1.59 27.46 -9.94
C SER A 54 -1.86 25.98 -10.19
N LEU A 55 -1.53 25.09 -9.25
CA LEU A 55 -1.80 23.64 -9.27
C LEU A 55 -2.95 23.26 -8.32
N GLY A 56 -3.68 24.26 -7.83
CA GLY A 56 -4.81 24.04 -6.91
C GLY A 56 -4.42 23.62 -5.49
N ILE A 57 -3.14 23.59 -5.15
CA ILE A 57 -2.67 23.19 -3.82
C ILE A 57 -3.04 24.27 -2.79
N ALA A 58 -3.64 23.83 -1.69
CA ALA A 58 -4.20 24.74 -0.69
C ALA A 58 -3.19 25.14 0.39
N THR A 59 -3.18 26.44 0.74
CA THR A 59 -2.58 26.98 1.97
C THR A 59 -3.69 27.54 2.85
N VAL A 60 -3.83 27.02 4.06
CA VAL A 60 -4.87 27.39 5.04
C VAL A 60 -4.24 28.23 6.12
N ALA A 61 -4.79 29.41 6.40
CA ALA A 61 -4.40 30.25 7.53
C ALA A 61 -5.57 30.46 8.49
N ALA A 62 -5.35 30.14 9.76
CA ALA A 62 -6.34 30.23 10.84
C ALA A 62 -5.70 30.78 12.11
N ARG A 63 -6.51 31.32 13.02
CA ARG A 63 -6.04 31.74 14.36
C ARG A 63 -5.88 30.58 15.33
N ARG A 64 -6.61 29.48 15.10
CA ARG A 64 -6.59 28.26 15.93
C ARG A 64 -6.34 27.04 15.06
N SER A 65 -5.61 26.08 15.61
CA SER A 65 -5.30 24.84 14.87
C SER A 65 -6.56 24.05 14.49
N TRP A 66 -7.58 23.96 15.35
CA TRP A 66 -8.81 23.26 15.03
C TRP A 66 -9.62 23.91 13.93
N ASP A 67 -9.57 25.26 13.79
CA ASP A 67 -10.20 25.96 12.65
C ASP A 67 -9.48 25.60 11.33
N ALA A 68 -8.16 25.43 11.36
CA ALA A 68 -7.39 24.94 10.22
C ALA A 68 -7.78 23.48 9.85
N PHE A 69 -8.01 22.61 10.83
CA PHE A 69 -8.48 21.25 10.57
C PHE A 69 -9.94 21.20 10.09
N ALA A 70 -10.80 22.13 10.51
CA ALA A 70 -12.13 22.28 9.94
C ALA A 70 -12.05 22.68 8.46
N ALA A 71 -11.20 23.64 8.13
CA ALA A 71 -10.94 24.03 6.73
C ALA A 71 -10.37 22.85 5.91
N LEU A 72 -9.46 22.05 6.46
CA LEU A 72 -8.96 20.84 5.80
C LEU A 72 -10.09 19.87 5.48
N GLY A 73 -11.03 19.66 6.40
CA GLY A 73 -12.21 18.84 6.18
C GLY A 73 -13.08 19.34 5.03
N TYR A 74 -13.31 20.64 4.98
CA TYR A 74 -14.02 21.31 3.89
C TYR A 74 -13.32 21.09 2.54
N LEU A 75 -11.99 21.28 2.48
CA LEU A 75 -11.19 21.14 1.26
C LEU A 75 -11.12 19.68 0.78
N HIS A 76 -10.95 18.73 1.69
CA HIS A 76 -11.00 17.32 1.33
C HIS A 76 -12.35 16.94 0.73
N ALA A 77 -13.45 17.41 1.31
CA ALA A 77 -14.78 17.18 0.77
C ALA A 77 -14.98 17.89 -0.59
N GLN A 78 -14.53 19.14 -0.72
CA GLN A 78 -14.60 19.90 -1.97
C GLN A 78 -13.90 19.17 -3.13
N ASP A 79 -12.71 18.63 -2.88
CA ASP A 79 -11.85 18.11 -3.95
C ASP A 79 -11.95 16.58 -4.10
N ARG A 80 -12.35 15.83 -3.06
CA ARG A 80 -12.17 14.36 -2.96
C ARG A 80 -13.33 13.62 -2.30
N LEU A 81 -14.53 14.20 -2.20
CA LEU A 81 -15.63 13.61 -1.42
C LEU A 81 -15.93 12.16 -1.78
N TRP A 82 -16.00 11.84 -3.08
CA TRP A 82 -16.32 10.47 -3.49
C TRP A 82 -15.23 9.48 -3.06
N GLN A 83 -13.96 9.85 -3.21
CA GLN A 83 -12.85 9.03 -2.70
C GLN A 83 -12.95 8.77 -1.19
N MET A 84 -13.31 9.81 -0.43
CA MET A 84 -13.51 9.70 1.03
C MET A 84 -14.67 8.77 1.36
N ASP A 85 -15.81 8.90 0.67
CA ASP A 85 -16.99 8.08 0.89
C ASP A 85 -16.73 6.61 0.51
N LEU A 86 -16.01 6.37 -0.60
CA LEU A 86 -15.61 5.02 -1.00
C LEU A 86 -14.74 4.35 0.07
N LEU A 87 -13.70 5.03 0.56
CA LEU A 87 -12.83 4.49 1.63
C LEU A 87 -13.59 4.22 2.92
N ARG A 88 -14.52 5.13 3.30
CA ARG A 88 -15.40 4.93 4.45
C ARG A 88 -16.27 3.69 4.28
N ARG A 89 -16.89 3.51 3.10
CA ARG A 89 -17.76 2.36 2.82
C ARG A 89 -16.95 1.05 2.83
N VAL A 90 -15.74 1.04 2.29
CA VAL A 90 -14.84 -0.11 2.42
C VAL A 90 -14.57 -0.42 3.89
N ALA A 91 -14.13 0.57 4.67
CA ALA A 91 -13.80 0.37 6.08
C ALA A 91 -14.98 -0.13 6.94
N TYR A 92 -16.21 0.28 6.59
CA TYR A 92 -17.43 -0.12 7.28
C TYR A 92 -18.08 -1.40 6.71
N GLY A 93 -17.52 -1.98 5.63
CA GLY A 93 -18.14 -3.10 4.93
C GLY A 93 -19.54 -2.77 4.41
N ARG A 94 -19.65 -1.67 3.64
CA ARG A 94 -20.92 -1.10 3.12
C ARG A 94 -20.87 -0.87 1.60
N LEU A 95 -19.99 -1.52 0.89
CA LEU A 95 -19.91 -1.39 -0.57
C LEU A 95 -21.07 -2.06 -1.29
N ALA A 96 -21.58 -3.17 -0.76
CA ALA A 96 -22.71 -3.89 -1.35
C ALA A 96 -24.00 -3.04 -1.40
N GLU A 97 -24.11 -2.01 -0.58
CA GLU A 97 -25.21 -1.03 -0.64
C GLU A 97 -25.26 -0.26 -1.96
N ILE A 98 -24.10 -0.04 -2.59
CA ILE A 98 -23.97 0.75 -3.81
C ILE A 98 -23.56 -0.06 -5.04
N LEU A 99 -22.79 -1.15 -4.86
CA LEU A 99 -22.30 -1.99 -5.95
C LEU A 99 -23.02 -3.33 -6.08
N GLY A 100 -23.88 -3.70 -5.12
CA GLY A 100 -24.61 -4.95 -5.14
C GLY A 100 -23.82 -6.15 -4.63
N ALA A 101 -24.29 -7.35 -4.96
CA ALA A 101 -23.79 -8.61 -4.41
C ALA A 101 -22.30 -8.90 -4.70
N GLU A 102 -21.72 -8.31 -5.73
CA GLU A 102 -20.31 -8.50 -6.06
C GLU A 102 -19.35 -7.95 -5.01
N ALA A 103 -19.77 -6.92 -4.26
CA ALA A 103 -18.98 -6.34 -3.18
C ALA A 103 -19.21 -7.03 -1.81
N LEU A 104 -20.23 -7.88 -1.72
CA LEU A 104 -20.60 -8.53 -0.45
C LEU A 104 -19.47 -9.30 0.23
N PRO A 105 -18.62 -10.02 -0.51
CA PRO A 105 -17.49 -10.72 0.10
C PRO A 105 -16.46 -9.80 0.76
N LEU A 106 -16.18 -8.65 0.15
CA LEU A 106 -15.30 -7.65 0.77
C LEU A 106 -15.97 -7.05 2.00
N ASP A 107 -17.26 -6.73 1.92
CA ASP A 107 -18.02 -6.22 3.07
C ASP A 107 -18.00 -7.20 4.25
N GLN A 108 -18.09 -8.50 3.98
CA GLN A 108 -18.01 -9.52 5.01
C GLN A 108 -16.62 -9.56 5.67
N LEU A 109 -15.53 -9.50 4.88
CA LEU A 109 -14.18 -9.44 5.42
C LEU A 109 -13.97 -8.19 6.27
N MET A 110 -14.33 -7.01 5.77
CA MET A 110 -14.18 -5.74 6.50
C MET A 110 -15.01 -5.72 7.78
N ARG A 111 -16.21 -6.29 7.78
CA ARG A 111 -17.02 -6.43 8.99
C ARG A 111 -16.48 -7.50 9.94
N ALA A 112 -15.89 -8.60 9.43
CA ALA A 112 -15.17 -9.53 10.28
C ALA A 112 -14.04 -8.81 11.03
N LEU A 113 -13.21 -8.03 10.33
CA LEU A 113 -12.15 -7.19 10.91
C LEU A 113 -12.69 -6.08 11.82
N ASN A 114 -13.95 -5.70 11.66
CA ASN A 114 -14.72 -4.81 12.54
C ASN A 114 -14.06 -3.43 12.75
N PHE A 115 -13.57 -2.79 11.68
CA PHE A 115 -12.98 -1.45 11.79
C PHE A 115 -13.96 -0.40 12.33
N ALA A 116 -15.26 -0.55 12.06
CA ALA A 116 -16.29 0.31 12.61
C ALA A 116 -16.38 0.23 14.15
N GLY A 117 -16.43 -0.99 14.70
CA GLY A 117 -16.43 -1.20 16.15
C GLY A 117 -15.13 -0.75 16.81
N LEU A 118 -14.00 -1.02 16.15
CA LEU A 118 -12.68 -0.55 16.61
C LEU A 118 -12.61 0.99 16.62
N ALA A 119 -13.11 1.66 15.58
CA ALA A 119 -13.15 3.13 15.51
C ALA A 119 -13.99 3.74 16.63
N GLN A 120 -15.10 3.09 17.01
CA GLN A 120 -15.90 3.51 18.14
C GLN A 120 -15.15 3.36 19.48
N GLN A 121 -14.48 2.22 19.70
CA GLN A 121 -13.66 2.01 20.90
C GLN A 121 -12.48 2.98 20.97
N LEU A 122 -11.84 3.28 19.84
CA LEU A 122 -10.78 4.28 19.76
C LEU A 122 -11.31 5.65 20.14
N TRP A 123 -12.43 6.08 19.57
CA TRP A 123 -13.05 7.38 19.86
C TRP A 123 -13.26 7.60 21.37
N GLU A 124 -13.70 6.57 22.08
CA GLU A 124 -13.94 6.63 23.53
C GLU A 124 -12.65 6.80 24.36
N ARG A 125 -11.50 6.37 23.81
CA ARG A 125 -10.19 6.37 24.49
C ARG A 125 -9.25 7.49 24.05
N LEU A 126 -9.60 8.21 22.95
CA LEU A 126 -8.74 9.26 22.40
C LEU A 126 -8.51 10.40 23.41
N HIS A 127 -7.35 11.00 23.31
CA HIS A 127 -7.02 12.24 24.00
C HIS A 127 -8.00 13.37 23.59
N PRO A 128 -8.38 14.30 24.49
CA PRO A 128 -9.31 15.40 24.17
C PRO A 128 -8.91 16.23 22.94
N VAL A 129 -7.60 16.45 22.73
CA VAL A 129 -7.07 17.16 21.55
C VAL A 129 -7.43 16.42 20.27
N SER A 130 -7.23 15.10 20.21
CA SER A 130 -7.56 14.27 19.04
C SER A 130 -9.06 14.30 18.74
N ARG A 131 -9.90 14.19 19.78
CA ARG A 131 -11.37 14.31 19.60
C ARG A 131 -11.76 15.67 19.01
N ARG A 132 -11.12 16.74 19.48
CA ARG A 132 -11.38 18.10 18.98
C ARG A 132 -10.97 18.26 17.52
N ILE A 133 -9.82 17.74 17.12
CA ILE A 133 -9.32 17.78 15.74
C ILE A 133 -10.28 17.02 14.82
N LEU A 134 -10.66 15.78 15.19
CA LEU A 134 -11.58 14.96 14.42
C LEU A 134 -12.98 15.56 14.31
N ALA A 135 -13.49 16.15 15.39
CA ALA A 135 -14.79 16.84 15.38
C ALA A 135 -14.76 18.09 14.48
N ALA A 136 -13.70 18.89 14.56
CA ALA A 136 -13.50 20.06 13.71
C ALA A 136 -13.41 19.68 12.22
N TYR A 137 -12.62 18.66 11.91
CA TYR A 137 -12.51 18.11 10.56
C TYR A 137 -13.89 17.65 10.04
N SER A 138 -14.63 16.89 10.84
CA SER A 138 -15.96 16.39 10.47
C SER A 138 -16.94 17.55 10.23
N SER A 139 -16.88 18.62 11.02
CA SER A 139 -17.73 19.80 10.79
C SER A 139 -17.42 20.46 9.45
N GLY A 140 -16.15 20.55 9.04
CA GLY A 140 -15.76 21.07 7.74
C GLY A 140 -16.27 20.22 6.57
N VAL A 141 -16.15 18.89 6.66
CA VAL A 141 -16.70 17.96 5.65
C VAL A 141 -18.21 18.16 5.53
N ASN A 142 -18.91 18.23 6.65
CA ASN A 142 -20.37 18.37 6.68
C ASN A 142 -20.85 19.74 6.21
N ALA A 143 -20.09 20.78 6.44
CA ALA A 143 -20.41 22.10 5.91
C ALA A 143 -20.40 22.11 4.37
N TRP A 144 -19.39 21.44 3.75
CA TRP A 144 -19.37 21.30 2.30
C TRP A 144 -20.55 20.45 1.81
N LEU A 145 -20.79 19.29 2.43
CA LEU A 145 -21.91 18.40 2.11
C LEU A 145 -23.28 19.13 2.17
N SER A 146 -23.50 19.92 3.21
CA SER A 146 -24.77 20.62 3.41
C SER A 146 -24.98 21.69 2.35
N ALA A 147 -23.90 22.40 1.94
CA ALA A 147 -23.98 23.46 0.94
C ALA A 147 -24.13 22.92 -0.50
N HIS A 148 -23.74 21.66 -0.76
CA HIS A 148 -23.67 21.08 -2.11
C HIS A 148 -24.49 19.79 -2.28
N ARG A 149 -25.55 19.59 -1.49
CA ARG A 149 -26.40 18.38 -1.58
C ARG A 149 -26.95 18.09 -2.96
N ASN A 150 -27.22 19.12 -3.76
CA ASN A 150 -27.76 19.03 -5.12
C ASN A 150 -26.69 19.12 -6.20
N ARG A 151 -25.38 19.13 -5.83
CA ARG A 151 -24.24 19.25 -6.73
C ARG A 151 -23.08 18.40 -6.22
N LEU A 152 -23.34 17.10 -6.11
CA LEU A 152 -22.34 16.13 -5.67
C LEU A 152 -21.37 15.80 -6.83
N PRO A 153 -20.19 15.24 -6.56
CA PRO A 153 -19.34 14.62 -7.58
C PRO A 153 -20.10 13.61 -8.43
N LEU A 154 -19.77 13.58 -9.72
CA LEU A 154 -20.44 12.78 -10.76
C LEU A 154 -20.63 11.29 -10.38
N GLU A 155 -19.69 10.72 -9.65
CA GLU A 155 -19.72 9.32 -9.24
C GLU A 155 -20.96 8.97 -8.40
N PHE A 156 -21.47 9.95 -7.60
CA PHE A 156 -22.70 9.75 -6.81
C PHE A 156 -23.91 9.62 -7.72
N ASP A 157 -23.99 10.43 -8.78
CA ASP A 157 -25.08 10.37 -9.75
C ASP A 157 -25.02 9.09 -10.58
N LEU A 158 -23.81 8.70 -11.05
CA LEU A 158 -23.61 7.47 -11.81
C LEU A 158 -23.97 6.22 -11.00
N LEU A 159 -23.72 6.22 -9.71
CA LEU A 159 -24.05 5.12 -8.81
C LEU A 159 -25.43 5.27 -8.14
N ALA A 160 -26.11 6.40 -8.39
CA ALA A 160 -27.45 6.72 -7.88
C ALA A 160 -27.57 6.57 -6.35
N TYR A 161 -26.67 7.25 -5.60
CA TYR A 161 -26.72 7.30 -4.15
C TYR A 161 -26.21 8.65 -3.61
N ALA A 162 -26.51 8.96 -2.35
CA ALA A 162 -26.00 10.13 -1.65
C ALA A 162 -25.11 9.72 -0.47
N PRO A 163 -24.09 10.52 -0.13
CA PRO A 163 -23.22 10.24 1.00
C PRO A 163 -23.94 10.56 2.33
N ASP A 164 -23.66 9.75 3.36
CA ASP A 164 -24.08 10.04 4.72
C ASP A 164 -23.26 11.18 5.32
N THR A 165 -23.80 11.83 6.36
CA THR A 165 -23.10 12.79 7.22
C THR A 165 -21.79 12.19 7.75
N TRP A 166 -20.70 12.96 7.69
CA TRP A 166 -19.40 12.53 8.19
C TRP A 166 -19.32 12.57 9.71
N GLN A 167 -18.81 11.50 10.30
CA GLN A 167 -18.58 11.38 11.74
C GLN A 167 -17.07 11.22 12.04
N PRO A 168 -16.59 11.64 13.21
CA PRO A 168 -15.18 11.47 13.62
C PRO A 168 -14.68 10.03 13.50
N GLN A 169 -15.53 9.04 13.81
CA GLN A 169 -15.21 7.61 13.75
C GLN A 169 -14.93 7.13 12.31
N HIS A 170 -15.48 7.81 11.29
CA HIS A 170 -15.20 7.48 9.90
C HIS A 170 -13.70 7.67 9.56
N SER A 171 -13.10 8.74 10.07
CA SER A 171 -11.66 8.97 9.91
C SER A 171 -10.84 7.90 10.64
N LEU A 172 -11.22 7.50 11.84
CA LEU A 172 -10.53 6.43 12.57
C LEU A 172 -10.60 5.08 11.86
N ALA A 173 -11.75 4.74 11.29
CA ALA A 173 -11.92 3.50 10.52
C ALA A 173 -11.07 3.52 9.23
N ILE A 174 -10.99 4.67 8.54
CA ILE A 174 -10.12 4.84 7.37
C ILE A 174 -8.63 4.71 7.77
N ALA A 175 -8.22 5.22 8.94
CA ALA A 175 -6.86 5.03 9.42
C ALA A 175 -6.52 3.54 9.62
N ARG A 176 -7.45 2.74 10.15
CA ARG A 176 -7.27 1.28 10.29
C ARG A 176 -7.30 0.55 8.96
N LEU A 177 -8.15 0.97 8.03
CA LEU A 177 -8.12 0.46 6.65
C LEU A 177 -6.77 0.73 5.97
N MET A 178 -6.17 1.91 6.17
CA MET A 178 -4.83 2.22 5.65
C MET A 178 -3.75 1.39 6.33
N ALA A 179 -3.88 1.10 7.61
CA ALA A 179 -2.97 0.18 8.30
C ALA A 179 -3.10 -1.25 7.74
N PHE A 180 -4.31 -1.70 7.42
CA PHE A 180 -4.55 -3.00 6.79
C PHE A 180 -3.97 -3.10 5.37
N ASP A 181 -4.07 -2.04 4.57
CA ASP A 181 -3.45 -1.98 3.23
C ASP A 181 -1.92 -2.14 3.29
N LEU A 182 -1.31 -1.72 4.41
CA LEU A 182 0.14 -1.83 4.67
C LEU A 182 0.55 -3.07 5.49
N ALA A 183 -0.41 -3.89 5.95
CA ALA A 183 -0.16 -5.12 6.70
C ALA A 183 0.19 -6.28 5.75
N PHE A 184 1.41 -6.27 5.23
CA PHE A 184 1.83 -7.26 4.24
C PHE A 184 1.93 -8.68 4.82
N ALA A 185 2.20 -8.81 6.13
CA ALA A 185 2.20 -10.08 6.86
C ALA A 185 0.89 -10.85 6.69
N PHE A 186 -0.26 -10.15 6.68
CA PHE A 186 -1.56 -10.79 6.45
C PHE A 186 -1.60 -11.63 5.16
N TRP A 187 -1.05 -11.11 4.07
CA TRP A 187 -1.06 -11.79 2.77
C TRP A 187 0.02 -12.85 2.67
N SER A 188 1.19 -12.60 3.26
CA SER A 188 2.32 -13.53 3.21
C SER A 188 2.07 -14.79 4.03
N ASP A 189 1.51 -14.69 5.22
CA ASP A 189 1.19 -15.88 6.06
C ASP A 189 0.15 -16.77 5.39
N ILE A 190 -0.86 -16.18 4.72
CA ILE A 190 -1.85 -16.92 3.96
C ILE A 190 -1.21 -17.67 2.79
N ALA A 191 -0.32 -17.00 2.04
CA ALA A 191 0.38 -17.66 0.94
C ALA A 191 1.35 -18.73 1.45
N CYS A 192 2.08 -18.49 2.54
CA CYS A 192 2.91 -19.51 3.19
C CYS A 192 2.10 -20.69 3.69
N GLY A 193 0.92 -20.46 4.27
CA GLY A 193 -0.03 -21.51 4.63
C GLY A 193 -0.49 -22.35 3.43
N SER A 194 -0.75 -21.70 2.28
CA SER A 194 -1.07 -22.39 1.02
C SER A 194 0.10 -23.25 0.54
N LEU A 195 1.32 -22.71 0.57
CA LEU A 195 2.54 -23.47 0.24
C LEU A 195 2.70 -24.69 1.14
N ALA A 196 2.54 -24.53 2.45
CA ALA A 196 2.64 -25.64 3.40
C ALA A 196 1.53 -26.68 3.21
N SER A 197 0.33 -26.26 2.79
CA SER A 197 -0.80 -27.15 2.50
C SER A 197 -0.53 -28.11 1.33
N GLU A 198 0.17 -27.64 0.28
CA GLU A 198 0.39 -28.41 -0.94
C GLU A 198 1.76 -29.10 -0.98
N LEU A 199 2.81 -28.46 -0.44
CA LEU A 199 4.17 -28.97 -0.48
C LEU A 199 4.60 -29.74 0.79
N GLY A 200 3.86 -29.57 1.88
CA GLY A 200 4.34 -29.86 3.23
C GLY A 200 5.22 -28.74 3.79
N LEU A 201 5.32 -28.71 5.12
CA LEU A 201 5.96 -27.61 5.86
C LEU A 201 7.44 -27.44 5.54
N GLU A 202 8.21 -28.55 5.51
CA GLU A 202 9.67 -28.49 5.27
C GLU A 202 9.98 -27.90 3.89
N ARG A 203 9.27 -28.34 2.85
CA ARG A 203 9.50 -27.84 1.50
C ARG A 203 9.00 -26.41 1.30
N ALA A 204 7.90 -26.03 1.96
CA ALA A 204 7.40 -24.65 1.98
C ALA A 204 8.40 -23.69 2.65
N ARG A 205 9.05 -24.14 3.74
CA ARG A 205 10.10 -23.39 4.43
C ARG A 205 11.30 -23.07 3.52
N GLU A 206 11.67 -23.95 2.59
CA GLU A 206 12.74 -23.70 1.63
C GLU A 206 12.46 -22.52 0.71
N LEU A 207 11.21 -22.09 0.57
CA LEU A 207 10.82 -20.92 -0.23
C LEU A 207 10.94 -19.59 0.54
N LEU A 208 11.17 -19.64 1.85
CA LEU A 208 11.47 -18.44 2.63
C LEU A 208 12.94 -18.04 2.41
N PRO A 209 13.22 -16.80 1.99
CA PRO A 209 14.59 -16.35 1.80
C PRO A 209 15.29 -16.11 3.15
N SER A 210 16.60 -16.33 3.17
CA SER A 210 17.43 -16.07 4.35
C SER A 210 17.63 -14.56 4.57
N PRO A 211 17.85 -14.10 5.82
CA PRO A 211 18.33 -12.76 6.06
C PRO A 211 19.69 -12.56 5.39
N SER A 212 19.90 -11.40 4.75
CA SER A 212 21.19 -11.08 4.10
C SER A 212 22.15 -10.49 5.12
N PRO A 213 23.30 -11.14 5.41
CA PRO A 213 24.26 -10.63 6.39
C PRO A 213 25.05 -9.43 5.88
N THR A 214 25.07 -9.18 4.57
CA THR A 214 25.85 -8.11 3.92
C THR A 214 25.01 -6.94 3.44
N ALA A 215 23.67 -7.09 3.46
CA ALA A 215 22.79 -6.03 3.03
C ALA A 215 22.82 -4.82 3.99
N PRO A 216 22.62 -3.59 3.49
CA PRO A 216 22.46 -2.45 4.34
C PRO A 216 21.22 -2.62 5.23
N ALA A 217 21.39 -2.42 6.55
CA ALA A 217 20.27 -2.36 7.49
C ALA A 217 19.83 -0.90 7.70
N VAL A 218 18.59 -0.69 8.19
CA VAL A 218 18.07 0.66 8.48
C VAL A 218 18.74 1.24 9.72
N LEU A 219 18.95 0.40 10.74
CA LEU A 219 19.51 0.77 12.03
C LEU A 219 20.87 0.11 12.23
N GLU A 220 21.70 0.70 13.07
CA GLU A 220 22.95 0.09 13.49
C GLU A 220 22.68 -1.16 14.34
N GLU A 221 23.66 -2.04 14.44
CA GLU A 221 23.51 -3.29 15.17
C GLU A 221 23.15 -3.02 16.64
N PHE A 222 22.30 -3.87 17.19
CA PHE A 222 22.17 -3.96 18.63
C PHE A 222 23.56 -4.22 19.25
N PRO A 223 23.94 -3.54 20.34
CA PRO A 223 25.13 -3.92 21.08
C PRO A 223 24.96 -5.37 21.55
N THR A 224 25.60 -6.29 20.87
CA THR A 224 25.43 -7.72 21.09
C THR A 224 26.38 -8.21 22.19
N ALA A 225 25.81 -8.79 23.25
CA ALA A 225 26.45 -9.96 23.81
C ALA A 225 26.41 -11.09 22.73
N PRO A 226 27.44 -11.93 22.60
CA PRO A 226 27.44 -13.02 21.63
C PRO A 226 26.14 -13.84 21.72
N PRO A 227 25.59 -14.30 20.60
CA PRO A 227 24.39 -15.15 20.64
C PRO A 227 24.66 -16.31 21.61
N PRO A 228 23.70 -16.68 22.46
CA PRO A 228 23.83 -17.92 23.20
C PRO A 228 24.07 -19.04 22.20
N PRO A 229 24.90 -20.03 22.54
CA PRO A 229 25.10 -21.19 21.68
C PRO A 229 23.72 -21.71 21.29
N PRO A 230 23.54 -22.18 20.04
CA PRO A 230 22.27 -22.73 19.62
C PRO A 230 21.86 -23.78 20.66
N ALA A 231 20.76 -23.52 21.36
CA ALA A 231 20.16 -24.52 22.22
C ALA A 231 20.02 -25.76 21.34
N SER A 232 20.47 -26.90 21.86
CA SER A 232 20.25 -28.22 21.21
C SER A 232 18.85 -28.22 20.67
N ALA A 233 18.73 -28.43 19.33
CA ALA A 233 17.50 -28.22 18.58
C ALA A 233 16.30 -28.69 19.41
N PRO A 234 15.37 -27.79 19.81
CA PRO A 234 14.22 -28.26 20.56
C PRO A 234 13.50 -29.29 19.69
N ALA A 235 12.98 -30.33 20.32
CA ALA A 235 12.09 -31.28 19.69
C ALA A 235 11.14 -30.52 18.76
N GLN A 236 10.99 -31.01 17.53
CA GLN A 236 10.34 -30.33 16.41
C GLN A 236 9.15 -29.45 16.87
N PRO A 237 9.06 -28.21 16.48
CA PRO A 237 7.97 -27.35 16.94
C PRO A 237 6.65 -28.00 16.56
N GLY A 238 5.71 -28.08 17.51
CA GLY A 238 4.46 -28.87 17.44
C GLY A 238 3.45 -28.45 16.37
N LEU A 239 3.93 -27.96 15.21
CA LEU A 239 3.18 -27.94 13.94
C LEU A 239 2.96 -29.39 13.43
N GLU A 240 3.67 -30.37 14.02
CA GLU A 240 3.38 -31.81 13.83
C GLU A 240 1.96 -32.12 14.30
N GLY A 241 1.16 -32.63 13.37
CA GLY A 241 -0.27 -32.92 13.60
C GLY A 241 -1.24 -31.82 13.17
N LEU A 242 -0.77 -30.65 12.73
CA LEU A 242 -1.61 -29.67 12.07
C LEU A 242 -1.79 -30.07 10.60
N SER A 243 -2.97 -30.59 10.25
CA SER A 243 -3.31 -30.86 8.85
C SER A 243 -3.83 -29.59 8.19
N LEU A 244 -3.03 -29.04 7.27
CA LEU A 244 -3.44 -27.91 6.42
C LEU A 244 -4.14 -28.37 5.13
N GLN A 245 -4.48 -29.66 4.99
CA GLN A 245 -5.16 -30.18 3.81
C GLN A 245 -6.47 -29.40 3.54
N GLY A 246 -6.56 -28.78 2.36
CA GLY A 246 -7.69 -27.93 1.97
C GLY A 246 -7.59 -26.46 2.43
N PHE A 247 -6.53 -26.07 3.16
CA PHE A 247 -6.28 -24.69 3.53
C PHE A 247 -6.06 -23.82 2.28
N SER A 248 -5.29 -24.29 1.30
CA SER A 248 -4.98 -23.55 0.07
C SER A 248 -6.24 -23.19 -0.75
N GLU A 249 -7.28 -24.04 -0.75
CA GLU A 249 -8.54 -23.71 -1.43
C GLU A 249 -9.24 -22.49 -0.80
N TRP A 250 -9.22 -22.44 0.53
CA TRP A 250 -9.72 -21.30 1.29
C TRP A 250 -8.87 -20.05 1.06
N ALA A 251 -7.55 -20.15 1.20
CA ALA A 251 -6.59 -19.08 1.07
C ALA A 251 -6.65 -18.42 -0.31
N THR A 252 -6.80 -19.22 -1.38
CA THR A 252 -6.93 -18.72 -2.77
C THR A 252 -8.12 -17.78 -2.93
N ALA A 253 -9.26 -18.08 -2.33
CA ALA A 253 -10.43 -17.20 -2.42
C ALA A 253 -10.16 -15.84 -1.75
N LEU A 254 -9.45 -15.85 -0.62
CA LEU A 254 -9.07 -14.63 0.10
C LEU A 254 -8.02 -13.82 -0.68
N THR A 255 -7.00 -14.47 -1.24
CA THR A 255 -5.99 -13.82 -2.07
C THR A 255 -6.61 -13.21 -3.33
N ALA A 256 -7.54 -13.91 -4.00
CA ALA A 256 -8.26 -13.38 -5.15
C ALA A 256 -9.10 -12.14 -4.78
N LEU A 257 -9.71 -12.12 -3.59
CA LEU A 257 -10.42 -10.95 -3.09
C LEU A 257 -9.46 -9.76 -2.90
N GLY A 258 -8.31 -9.99 -2.26
CA GLY A 258 -7.27 -8.97 -2.10
C GLY A 258 -6.79 -8.40 -3.44
N GLN A 259 -6.50 -9.27 -4.40
CA GLN A 259 -6.07 -8.89 -5.75
C GLN A 259 -7.13 -8.06 -6.48
N ARG A 260 -8.41 -8.47 -6.43
CA ARG A 260 -9.52 -7.75 -7.06
C ARG A 260 -9.65 -6.32 -6.53
N TRP A 261 -9.55 -6.14 -5.23
CA TRP A 261 -9.69 -4.85 -4.56
C TRP A 261 -8.37 -4.13 -4.31
N ARG A 262 -7.25 -4.69 -4.83
CA ARG A 262 -5.90 -4.13 -4.77
C ARG A 262 -5.35 -3.92 -3.35
N PHE A 263 -5.79 -4.73 -2.40
CA PHE A 263 -5.18 -4.81 -1.09
C PHE A 263 -3.87 -5.61 -1.12
N GLY A 264 -2.97 -5.32 -0.17
CA GLY A 264 -1.69 -6.00 -0.05
C GLY A 264 -0.72 -5.74 -1.20
N SER A 265 -1.02 -4.76 -2.06
CA SER A 265 -0.16 -4.39 -3.18
C SER A 265 0.76 -3.20 -2.87
N ALA A 266 0.74 -2.69 -1.65
CA ALA A 266 1.54 -1.54 -1.23
C ALA A 266 2.85 -2.05 -0.61
N HIS A 267 3.89 -2.25 -1.42
CA HIS A 267 5.08 -2.95 -0.98
C HIS A 267 6.22 -2.04 -0.54
N GLY A 268 6.39 -0.86 -1.13
CA GLY A 268 7.63 -0.16 -0.97
C GLY A 268 7.49 1.31 -0.57
N ASN A 269 8.56 1.85 -0.08
CA ASN A 269 8.75 3.28 0.14
C ASN A 269 10.25 3.54 0.12
N ASN A 270 10.68 4.75 -0.28
CA ASN A 270 12.02 5.22 0.00
C ASN A 270 11.94 6.44 0.89
N ALA A 271 12.80 6.54 1.88
CA ALA A 271 13.06 7.76 2.62
C ALA A 271 14.53 7.83 3.02
N TRP A 272 15.15 9.00 2.83
CA TRP A 272 16.51 9.23 3.27
C TRP A 272 16.69 10.67 3.72
N ALA A 273 17.62 10.89 4.63
CA ALA A 273 18.02 12.22 5.05
C ALA A 273 19.54 12.35 5.06
N VAL A 274 20.03 13.54 4.71
CA VAL A 274 21.46 13.82 4.52
C VAL A 274 21.81 15.14 5.17
N ARG A 275 22.95 15.17 5.85
CA ARG A 275 23.56 16.41 6.34
C ARG A 275 24.14 17.22 5.17
N SER A 276 23.87 18.50 5.12
CA SER A 276 24.32 19.37 4.04
C SER A 276 24.61 20.78 4.53
N GLY A 277 25.89 21.14 4.68
CA GLY A 277 26.32 22.50 4.94
C GLY A 277 25.74 23.19 6.20
N GLY A 278 25.64 22.47 7.32
CA GLY A 278 25.06 22.98 8.57
C GLY A 278 23.53 22.87 8.69
N THR A 279 22.89 22.31 7.66
CA THR A 279 21.45 21.98 7.64
C THR A 279 21.26 20.53 7.18
N ALA A 280 20.02 20.09 6.99
CA ALA A 280 19.72 18.78 6.44
C ALA A 280 18.72 18.86 5.28
N VAL A 281 18.76 17.83 4.42
CA VAL A 281 17.77 17.60 3.35
C VAL A 281 17.17 16.22 3.56
N LEU A 282 15.84 16.13 3.43
CA LEU A 282 15.08 14.89 3.51
C LEU A 282 14.34 14.66 2.19
N ALA A 283 14.37 13.43 1.70
CA ALA A 283 13.55 12.96 0.58
C ALA A 283 12.70 11.77 0.99
N ASN A 284 11.48 11.68 0.45
CA ASN A 284 10.58 10.54 0.66
C ASN A 284 9.67 10.34 -0.56
N ASP A 285 9.50 9.09 -0.97
CA ASP A 285 8.59 8.67 -2.02
C ASP A 285 7.90 7.36 -1.62
N PRO A 286 6.64 7.41 -1.16
CA PRO A 286 5.86 6.22 -0.87
C PRO A 286 5.43 5.51 -2.14
N HIS A 287 5.74 4.19 -2.25
CA HIS A 287 5.37 3.35 -3.38
C HIS A 287 4.07 2.62 -3.06
N LEU A 288 3.00 3.09 -3.66
CA LEU A 288 1.65 2.56 -3.48
C LEU A 288 1.02 2.33 -4.85
N VAL A 289 -0.12 1.66 -4.88
CA VAL A 289 -0.91 1.51 -6.10
C VAL A 289 -1.21 2.87 -6.70
N LEU A 290 -0.85 3.04 -7.98
CA LEU A 290 -1.08 4.25 -8.74
C LEU A 290 -2.48 4.24 -9.35
N GLY A 291 -3.18 5.38 -9.26
CA GLY A 291 -4.53 5.53 -9.78
C GLY A 291 -5.06 6.95 -9.65
N LEU A 292 -6.28 7.14 -10.08
CA LEU A 292 -7.01 8.40 -9.98
C LEU A 292 -8.29 8.21 -9.16
N PRO A 293 -8.65 9.19 -8.33
CA PRO A 293 -7.83 10.33 -7.92
C PRO A 293 -6.53 9.90 -7.22
N ALA A 294 -5.49 10.77 -7.23
CA ALA A 294 -4.25 10.50 -6.52
C ALA A 294 -4.51 10.21 -5.02
N ARG A 295 -3.73 9.30 -4.42
CA ARG A 295 -3.94 8.89 -3.03
C ARG A 295 -3.74 10.03 -2.04
N TRP A 296 -2.72 10.85 -2.27
CA TRP A 296 -2.29 11.93 -1.40
C TRP A 296 -2.97 13.27 -1.74
N TYR A 297 -3.08 14.12 -0.70
CA TYR A 297 -3.54 15.49 -0.83
C TYR A 297 -2.54 16.43 -0.15
N PRO A 298 -1.80 17.26 -0.90
CA PRO A 298 -0.83 18.20 -0.38
C PRO A 298 -1.52 19.43 0.19
N VAL A 299 -1.08 19.92 1.35
CA VAL A 299 -1.65 21.09 2.02
C VAL A 299 -0.63 21.74 2.95
N ALA A 300 -0.72 23.06 3.12
CA ALA A 300 -0.08 23.79 4.22
C ALA A 300 -1.15 24.30 5.20
N LEU A 301 -0.98 24.00 6.48
CA LEU A 301 -1.83 24.48 7.59
C LEU A 301 -1.01 25.43 8.46
N ILE A 302 -1.47 26.67 8.60
CA ILE A 302 -0.76 27.75 9.29
C ILE A 302 -1.63 28.31 10.40
N SER A 303 -1.20 28.15 11.63
CA SER A 303 -1.75 28.83 12.81
C SER A 303 -0.63 29.08 13.82
N PRO A 304 -0.82 29.97 14.82
CA PRO A 304 0.16 30.20 15.88
C PRO A 304 0.54 28.93 16.65
N GLU A 305 -0.40 28.01 16.83
CA GLU A 305 -0.26 26.79 17.62
C GLU A 305 0.27 25.61 16.79
N TYR A 306 0.06 25.65 15.45
CA TYR A 306 0.36 24.55 14.55
C TYR A 306 0.67 25.08 13.14
N THR A 307 1.91 24.89 12.69
CA THR A 307 2.32 25.25 11.33
C THR A 307 3.06 24.09 10.70
N ALA A 308 2.42 23.43 9.75
CA ALA A 308 3.03 22.32 9.03
C ALA A 308 2.52 22.26 7.59
N ALA A 309 3.38 21.79 6.66
CA ALA A 309 3.03 21.50 5.29
C ALA A 309 3.40 20.04 4.98
N GLY A 310 2.58 19.40 4.15
CA GLY A 310 2.84 18.00 3.80
C GLY A 310 1.69 17.32 3.10
N LEU A 311 1.79 15.99 3.09
CA LEU A 311 0.83 15.09 2.48
C LEU A 311 -0.16 14.56 3.52
N THR A 312 -1.43 14.73 3.22
CA THR A 312 -2.55 14.15 3.95
C THR A 312 -3.22 13.07 3.09
N LEU A 313 -4.09 12.26 3.70
CA LEU A 313 -4.98 11.35 2.98
C LEU A 313 -6.42 11.88 3.09
N PRO A 314 -7.17 12.01 1.98
CA PRO A 314 -8.58 12.39 2.03
C PRO A 314 -9.36 11.48 2.99
N GLY A 315 -10.05 12.09 3.96
CA GLY A 315 -10.70 11.39 5.07
C GLY A 315 -9.92 11.42 6.39
N LEU A 316 -8.64 11.82 6.40
CA LEU A 316 -7.79 11.88 7.60
C LEU A 316 -7.23 13.31 7.83
N PRO A 317 -7.41 13.90 9.01
CA PRO A 317 -6.81 15.20 9.35
C PRO A 317 -5.35 15.07 9.83
N LEU A 318 -4.52 14.29 9.11
CA LEU A 318 -3.15 13.98 9.51
C LEU A 318 -2.16 14.37 8.41
N ILE A 319 -1.14 15.18 8.72
CA ILE A 319 0.04 15.32 7.88
C ILE A 319 0.97 14.15 8.19
N ILE A 320 0.99 13.17 7.30
CA ILE A 320 1.71 11.90 7.46
C ILE A 320 3.18 12.04 7.07
N ILE A 321 3.44 12.74 5.96
CA ILE A 321 4.77 13.09 5.46
C ILE A 321 4.81 14.60 5.34
N GLY A 322 5.82 15.25 5.90
CA GLY A 322 5.83 16.69 5.83
C GLY A 322 6.95 17.35 6.59
N ARG A 323 6.76 18.64 6.82
CA ARG A 323 7.63 19.46 7.64
C ARG A 323 6.86 20.51 8.42
N ASN A 324 7.46 20.98 9.49
CA ASN A 324 7.17 22.26 10.10
C ASN A 324 8.38 23.22 9.88
N ARG A 325 8.47 24.29 10.67
CA ARG A 325 9.56 25.26 10.54
C ARG A 325 10.91 24.72 11.00
N GLU A 326 10.94 23.73 11.89
CA GLU A 326 12.14 23.24 12.57
C GLU A 326 12.59 21.88 12.07
N ILE A 327 11.64 20.97 11.79
CA ILE A 327 11.90 19.59 11.41
C ILE A 327 11.16 19.18 10.14
N ALA A 328 11.65 18.13 9.48
CA ALA A 328 10.92 17.37 8.48
C ALA A 328 10.88 15.88 8.85
N TRP A 329 9.83 15.19 8.42
CA TRP A 329 9.67 13.75 8.59
C TRP A 329 9.14 13.09 7.32
N GLY A 330 9.72 11.93 7.03
CA GLY A 330 9.27 11.01 5.99
C GLY A 330 9.00 9.65 6.60
N VAL A 331 8.26 8.79 5.91
CA VAL A 331 7.91 7.47 6.42
C VAL A 331 8.15 6.37 5.40
N THR A 332 8.54 5.19 5.92
CA THR A 332 8.54 3.94 5.15
C THR A 332 7.88 2.83 5.96
N ASN A 333 7.30 1.85 5.28
CA ASN A 333 6.81 0.64 5.95
C ASN A 333 7.99 -0.13 6.56
N VAL A 334 7.86 -0.53 7.82
CA VAL A 334 8.85 -1.39 8.51
C VAL A 334 8.90 -2.79 7.90
N MET A 335 7.86 -3.22 7.18
CA MET A 335 7.65 -4.60 6.75
C MET A 335 7.67 -5.55 7.94
N LEU A 336 7.01 -5.14 9.02
CA LEU A 336 6.89 -5.93 10.23
C LEU A 336 5.96 -7.11 10.01
N ASP A 337 6.31 -8.24 10.61
CA ASP A 337 5.37 -9.34 10.81
C ASP A 337 4.46 -9.00 12.00
N ASP A 338 3.38 -8.29 11.69
CA ASP A 338 2.49 -7.61 12.65
C ASP A 338 1.19 -8.35 12.93
N CYS A 339 1.01 -9.53 12.35
CA CYS A 339 -0.16 -10.38 12.58
C CYS A 339 0.22 -11.88 12.58
N ASP A 340 -0.66 -12.72 13.13
CA ASP A 340 -0.58 -14.17 13.05
C ASP A 340 -1.96 -14.76 12.80
N PHE A 341 -2.01 -15.85 12.03
CA PHE A 341 -3.19 -16.68 11.85
C PHE A 341 -3.14 -17.89 12.75
N PHE A 342 -4.23 -18.14 13.46
CA PHE A 342 -4.37 -19.31 14.33
C PHE A 342 -5.43 -20.25 13.77
N ILE A 343 -5.09 -21.53 13.73
CA ILE A 343 -6.00 -22.61 13.35
C ILE A 343 -6.75 -23.08 14.59
N GLU A 344 -8.03 -22.79 14.65
CA GLU A 344 -8.91 -23.18 15.75
C GLU A 344 -9.52 -24.56 15.49
N ARG A 345 -9.24 -25.53 16.35
CA ARG A 345 -9.76 -26.89 16.24
C ARG A 345 -11.20 -26.95 16.72
N LEU A 346 -12.12 -27.35 15.84
CA LEU A 346 -13.53 -27.43 16.15
C LEU A 346 -13.91 -28.70 16.93
N ASP A 347 -14.93 -28.58 17.75
CA ASP A 347 -15.64 -29.72 18.34
C ASP A 347 -16.44 -30.45 17.25
N THR A 348 -16.30 -31.77 17.17
CA THR A 348 -17.01 -32.57 16.16
C THR A 348 -18.50 -32.65 16.43
N ALA A 349 -18.95 -32.43 17.68
CA ALA A 349 -20.34 -32.41 18.08
C ALA A 349 -21.01 -31.04 17.97
N ASP A 350 -20.24 -29.96 18.10
CA ASP A 350 -20.74 -28.58 18.05
C ASP A 350 -19.71 -27.67 17.38
N ALA A 351 -19.90 -27.32 16.11
CA ALA A 351 -19.04 -26.43 15.34
C ALA A 351 -18.95 -24.98 15.85
N LEU A 352 -19.71 -24.62 16.88
CA LEU A 352 -19.63 -23.33 17.58
C LEU A 352 -18.71 -23.38 18.81
N ARG A 353 -18.02 -24.51 19.00
CA ARG A 353 -17.00 -24.68 20.04
C ARG A 353 -15.64 -25.02 19.44
N TYR A 354 -14.60 -24.57 20.10
CA TYR A 354 -13.22 -24.83 19.72
C TYR A 354 -12.38 -25.24 20.93
N TRP A 355 -11.31 -26.00 20.67
CA TRP A 355 -10.36 -26.45 21.68
C TRP A 355 -9.30 -25.37 21.94
N ASP A 356 -9.16 -24.90 23.20
CA ASP A 356 -8.21 -23.86 23.59
C ASP A 356 -6.85 -24.40 24.09
N GLY A 357 -6.67 -25.70 24.03
CA GLY A 357 -5.50 -26.41 24.58
C GLY A 357 -5.79 -27.07 25.93
N THR A 358 -6.82 -26.64 26.64
CA THR A 358 -7.19 -27.18 27.98
C THR A 358 -8.67 -27.55 28.06
N GLN A 359 -9.54 -26.85 27.36
CA GLN A 359 -10.99 -27.06 27.41
C GLN A 359 -11.66 -26.65 26.11
N TRP A 360 -12.88 -27.17 25.90
CA TRP A 360 -13.76 -26.69 24.82
C TRP A 360 -14.42 -25.36 25.21
N ARG A 361 -14.22 -24.32 24.36
CA ARG A 361 -14.84 -22.99 24.51
C ARG A 361 -15.84 -22.72 23.42
N SER A 362 -16.90 -22.00 23.73
CA SER A 362 -17.79 -21.44 22.72
C SER A 362 -17.19 -20.20 22.10
N PHE A 363 -17.38 -20.03 20.77
CA PHE A 363 -17.06 -18.77 20.12
C PHE A 363 -17.96 -17.65 20.64
N GLU A 364 -17.40 -16.45 20.80
CA GLU A 364 -18.20 -15.22 20.90
C GLU A 364 -18.84 -14.93 19.56
N ARG A 365 -20.10 -14.49 19.56
CA ARG A 365 -20.90 -14.38 18.33
C ARG A 365 -21.43 -12.96 18.17
N ARG A 366 -21.23 -12.38 16.97
CA ARG A 366 -21.76 -11.08 16.58
C ARG A 366 -22.57 -11.23 15.29
N ARG A 367 -23.86 -10.93 15.36
CA ARG A 367 -24.79 -11.01 14.23
C ARG A 367 -25.04 -9.65 13.64
N GLU A 368 -24.96 -9.55 12.32
CA GLU A 368 -25.20 -8.32 11.58
C GLU A 368 -26.05 -8.56 10.34
N ARG A 369 -26.61 -7.46 9.83
CA ARG A 369 -27.30 -7.43 8.53
C ARG A 369 -26.50 -6.55 7.60
N ILE A 370 -26.18 -7.09 6.41
CA ILE A 370 -25.50 -6.36 5.35
C ILE A 370 -26.52 -5.99 4.28
N PRO A 371 -26.87 -4.70 4.13
CA PRO A 371 -27.72 -4.26 3.04
C PRO A 371 -27.03 -4.50 1.69
N VAL A 372 -27.81 -4.99 0.71
CA VAL A 372 -27.31 -5.26 -0.65
C VAL A 372 -28.21 -4.54 -1.64
N ARG A 373 -27.63 -3.76 -2.55
CA ARG A 373 -28.38 -3.02 -3.56
C ARG A 373 -29.29 -3.94 -4.35
N HIS A 374 -30.56 -3.56 -4.46
CA HIS A 374 -31.63 -4.29 -5.19
C HIS A 374 -31.89 -5.72 -4.69
N GLN A 375 -31.45 -6.07 -3.49
CA GLN A 375 -31.68 -7.38 -2.89
C GLN A 375 -32.09 -7.27 -1.42
N ALA A 376 -32.61 -8.36 -0.86
CA ALA A 376 -32.85 -8.45 0.58
C ALA A 376 -31.52 -8.41 1.34
N PRO A 377 -31.46 -7.76 2.51
CA PRO A 377 -30.25 -7.75 3.33
C PRO A 377 -29.81 -9.16 3.71
N VAL A 378 -28.49 -9.39 3.64
CA VAL A 378 -27.89 -10.68 4.03
C VAL A 378 -27.62 -10.68 5.53
N GLN A 379 -28.07 -11.72 6.23
CA GLN A 379 -27.72 -11.93 7.64
C GLN A 379 -26.41 -12.69 7.73
N VAL A 380 -25.46 -12.17 8.52
CA VAL A 380 -24.13 -12.75 8.71
C VAL A 380 -23.84 -12.87 10.20
N GLU A 381 -23.18 -13.93 10.59
CA GLU A 381 -22.68 -14.15 11.95
C GLU A 381 -21.15 -14.18 11.92
N PHE A 382 -20.52 -13.34 12.73
CA PHE A 382 -19.09 -13.28 12.92
C PHE A 382 -18.72 -13.94 14.24
N LEU A 383 -17.68 -14.76 14.22
CA LEU A 383 -17.20 -15.51 15.37
C LEU A 383 -15.86 -14.93 15.87
N HIS A 384 -15.64 -15.02 17.17
CA HIS A 384 -14.37 -14.66 17.79
C HIS A 384 -13.91 -15.79 18.71
N SER A 385 -12.62 -16.16 18.60
CA SER A 385 -11.93 -17.02 19.57
C SER A 385 -11.11 -16.18 20.54
N HIS A 386 -10.46 -16.81 21.48
CA HIS A 386 -9.49 -16.13 22.36
C HIS A 386 -8.22 -15.67 21.62
N ASN A 387 -7.93 -16.21 20.44
CA ASN A 387 -6.81 -15.79 19.60
C ASN A 387 -7.18 -14.60 18.69
N GLY A 388 -8.46 -14.39 18.38
CA GLY A 388 -8.88 -13.27 17.56
C GLY A 388 -10.16 -13.52 16.77
N VAL A 389 -10.41 -12.65 15.77
CA VAL A 389 -11.58 -12.73 14.92
C VAL A 389 -11.44 -13.88 13.91
N ILE A 390 -12.51 -14.66 13.74
CA ILE A 390 -12.57 -15.70 12.71
C ILE A 390 -12.76 -15.05 11.34
N ILE A 391 -11.80 -15.28 10.44
CA ILE A 391 -11.83 -14.76 9.08
C ILE A 391 -12.15 -15.83 8.03
N SER A 392 -12.05 -17.11 8.37
CA SER A 392 -12.30 -18.21 7.45
C SER A 392 -13.74 -18.25 6.93
N ASP A 393 -14.67 -17.68 7.68
CA ASP A 393 -16.08 -17.66 7.33
C ASP A 393 -16.49 -16.40 6.53
N ALA A 394 -15.60 -15.40 6.47
CA ALA A 394 -15.91 -14.09 5.92
C ALA A 394 -16.09 -14.05 4.39
N HIS A 395 -15.58 -15.03 3.64
CA HIS A 395 -15.56 -15.02 2.17
C HIS A 395 -16.05 -16.33 1.52
N LEU A 396 -16.68 -17.22 2.28
CA LEU A 396 -17.26 -18.47 1.77
C LEU A 396 -18.32 -18.28 0.67
N PHE A 397 -18.64 -17.03 0.34
CA PHE A 397 -19.64 -16.64 -0.68
C PHE A 397 -19.04 -16.26 -2.04
N ASN A 398 -17.73 -16.45 -2.24
CA ASN A 398 -16.94 -15.78 -3.27
C ASN A 398 -16.75 -16.50 -4.59
N ALA A 399 -17.24 -17.70 -4.80
CA ALA A 399 -17.24 -18.20 -6.15
C ALA A 399 -18.52 -17.72 -6.86
N PRO A 400 -18.46 -17.10 -8.06
CA PRO A 400 -19.66 -16.83 -8.87
C PRO A 400 -20.53 -18.07 -9.07
N GLN A 401 -19.92 -19.26 -9.02
CA GLN A 401 -20.58 -20.56 -9.01
C GLN A 401 -21.27 -20.89 -7.67
N LEU A 402 -20.98 -20.16 -6.57
CA LEU A 402 -21.55 -20.34 -5.23
C LEU A 402 -22.69 -19.36 -4.94
N LEU A 403 -22.95 -18.35 -5.80
CA LEU A 403 -24.12 -17.46 -5.69
C LEU A 403 -25.45 -18.22 -5.74
N PHE A 404 -25.43 -19.43 -6.31
CA PHE A 404 -26.60 -20.34 -6.38
C PHE A 404 -26.56 -21.46 -5.34
N ARG A 405 -25.54 -21.49 -4.44
CA ARG A 405 -25.46 -22.52 -3.39
C ARG A 405 -25.89 -21.96 -2.06
N ARG A 406 -26.76 -22.69 -1.39
CA ARG A 406 -27.25 -22.42 -0.05
C ARG A 406 -26.08 -22.11 0.89
N ARG A 407 -26.28 -21.09 1.72
CA ARG A 407 -25.46 -20.63 2.84
C ARG A 407 -24.71 -21.80 3.50
N GLY A 408 -23.35 -21.67 3.52
CA GLY A 408 -22.54 -22.43 4.48
C GLY A 408 -22.26 -23.87 4.17
N ASP A 409 -22.09 -24.26 2.91
CA ASP A 409 -21.53 -25.59 2.63
C ASP A 409 -20.02 -25.66 2.88
N THR A 410 -19.61 -25.27 4.12
CA THR A 410 -18.30 -25.59 4.71
C THR A 410 -18.07 -27.11 4.71
N THR A 411 -19.13 -27.90 4.48
CA THR A 411 -19.08 -29.36 4.52
C THR A 411 -18.30 -29.98 3.36
N ARG A 412 -17.96 -29.21 2.32
CA ARG A 412 -17.16 -29.71 1.19
C ARG A 412 -15.66 -29.49 1.35
N ASN A 413 -15.24 -28.41 2.01
CA ASN A 413 -13.82 -28.19 2.27
C ASN A 413 -13.38 -29.01 3.50
N PRO A 414 -12.50 -29.99 3.35
CA PRO A 414 -12.08 -30.88 4.45
C PRO A 414 -11.40 -30.13 5.60
N PHE A 415 -10.73 -29.01 5.30
CA PHE A 415 -10.11 -28.14 6.32
C PHE A 415 -11.19 -27.44 7.17
N LEU A 416 -12.13 -26.77 6.54
CA LEU A 416 -13.20 -26.01 7.23
C LEU A 416 -14.23 -26.88 7.99
N ARG A 417 -14.22 -28.19 7.76
CA ARG A 417 -15.00 -29.13 8.60
C ARG A 417 -14.42 -29.31 9.99
N ARG A 418 -13.10 -29.15 10.13
CA ARG A 418 -12.35 -29.44 11.34
C ARG A 418 -11.81 -28.19 12.02
N TYR A 419 -11.65 -27.11 11.25
CA TYR A 419 -10.92 -25.94 11.68
C TYR A 419 -11.63 -24.64 11.29
N ARG A 420 -11.30 -23.57 12.01
CA ARG A 420 -11.50 -22.18 11.59
C ARG A 420 -10.15 -21.46 11.64
N VAL A 421 -10.05 -20.36 10.91
CA VAL A 421 -8.86 -19.50 10.93
C VAL A 421 -9.20 -18.22 11.65
N SER A 422 -8.53 -17.95 12.76
CA SER A 422 -8.61 -16.66 13.45
C SER A 422 -7.40 -15.80 13.14
N LEU A 423 -7.61 -14.49 13.18
CA LEU A 423 -6.57 -13.48 12.98
C LEU A 423 -6.32 -12.71 14.27
N ARG A 424 -5.04 -12.60 14.64
CA ARG A 424 -4.56 -11.64 15.63
C ARG A 424 -3.66 -10.63 14.95
N TRP A 425 -3.96 -9.34 15.06
CA TRP A 425 -3.26 -8.27 14.37
C TRP A 425 -3.01 -7.09 15.31
N THR A 426 -1.81 -6.51 15.28
CA THR A 426 -1.40 -5.43 16.18
C THR A 426 -2.28 -4.19 16.08
N ALA A 427 -2.81 -3.87 14.89
CA ALA A 427 -3.66 -2.71 14.68
C ALA A 427 -5.07 -2.85 15.29
N MET A 428 -5.42 -4.00 15.86
CA MET A 428 -6.62 -4.17 16.70
C MET A 428 -6.43 -3.53 18.09
N ALA A 429 -5.19 -3.29 18.51
CA ALA A 429 -4.91 -2.61 19.76
C ALA A 429 -5.18 -1.10 19.66
N PRO A 430 -5.68 -0.46 20.73
CA PRO A 430 -5.96 0.98 20.72
C PRO A 430 -4.67 1.81 20.72
N SER A 431 -4.66 2.88 19.90
CA SER A 431 -3.59 3.88 19.79
C SER A 431 -4.15 5.21 19.28
N ASP A 432 -3.39 6.30 19.42
CA ASP A 432 -3.85 7.65 19.06
C ASP A 432 -2.88 8.31 18.06
N GLU A 433 -2.92 7.85 16.80
CA GLU A 433 -2.11 8.38 15.70
C GLU A 433 -2.47 9.85 15.39
N VAL A 434 -3.69 10.30 15.74
CA VAL A 434 -4.11 11.69 15.56
C VAL A 434 -3.30 12.62 16.46
N LEU A 435 -3.15 12.24 17.72
CA LEU A 435 -2.32 13.00 18.67
C LEU A 435 -0.85 13.00 18.25
N VAL A 436 -0.35 11.86 17.78
CA VAL A 436 1.03 11.74 17.29
C VAL A 436 1.29 12.69 16.15
N ALA A 437 0.47 12.65 15.10
CA ALA A 437 0.62 13.52 13.93
C ALA A 437 0.52 15.01 14.30
N TYR A 438 -0.38 15.37 15.21
CA TYR A 438 -0.51 16.72 15.72
C TYR A 438 0.76 17.16 16.47
N ARG A 439 1.32 16.30 17.33
CA ARG A 439 2.56 16.58 18.06
C ARG A 439 3.78 16.62 17.15
N LEU A 440 3.85 15.80 16.12
CA LEU A 440 4.92 15.86 15.10
C LEU A 440 4.93 17.21 14.41
N GLY A 441 3.77 17.75 14.04
CA GLY A 441 3.65 19.09 13.45
C GLY A 441 4.09 20.22 14.39
N GLN A 442 4.21 19.97 15.70
CA GLN A 442 4.66 20.93 16.71
C GLN A 442 6.10 20.68 17.19
N ALA A 443 6.69 19.51 16.91
CA ALA A 443 8.00 19.13 17.40
C ALA A 443 9.10 20.03 16.83
N ARG A 444 10.10 20.37 17.66
CA ARG A 444 11.21 21.30 17.33
C ARG A 444 12.59 20.66 17.45
N SER A 445 12.65 19.43 17.98
CA SER A 445 13.90 18.70 18.19
C SER A 445 13.69 17.20 18.01
N TRP A 446 14.80 16.47 17.96
CA TRP A 446 14.83 15.02 17.94
C TRP A 446 14.12 14.40 19.15
N GLU A 447 14.30 14.95 20.34
CA GLU A 447 13.71 14.46 21.58
C GLU A 447 12.18 14.65 21.58
N GLU A 448 11.69 15.80 21.08
CA GLU A 448 10.26 16.08 20.95
C GLU A 448 9.63 15.18 19.89
N PHE A 449 10.30 14.99 18.75
CA PHE A 449 9.91 14.07 17.70
C PHE A 449 9.76 12.64 18.23
N ARG A 450 10.77 12.11 18.92
CA ARG A 450 10.70 10.77 19.51
C ARG A 450 9.59 10.65 20.56
N ARG A 451 9.42 11.70 21.37
CA ARG A 451 8.35 11.73 22.37
C ARG A 451 6.97 11.67 21.72
N ALA A 452 6.77 12.38 20.61
CA ALA A 452 5.53 12.35 19.86
C ALA A 452 5.22 10.93 19.35
N LEU A 453 6.21 10.21 18.83
CA LEU A 453 6.04 8.88 18.25
C LEU A 453 5.64 7.79 19.25
N ARG A 454 5.82 7.97 20.55
CA ARG A 454 5.49 6.94 21.57
C ARG A 454 4.02 6.49 21.58
N GLY A 455 3.11 7.30 21.02
CA GLY A 455 1.69 6.98 20.90
C GLY A 455 1.28 6.33 19.57
N TRP A 456 2.23 6.12 18.64
CA TRP A 456 1.97 5.52 17.34
C TRP A 456 1.87 4.01 17.47
N GLY A 457 0.73 3.41 17.08
CA GLY A 457 0.48 1.97 17.18
C GLY A 457 0.49 1.25 15.84
N ALA A 458 -0.20 1.78 14.82
CA ALA A 458 -0.31 1.14 13.51
C ALA A 458 -0.57 2.17 12.38
N PRO A 459 -0.10 1.89 11.14
CA PRO A 459 0.80 0.79 10.77
C PRO A 459 2.21 0.95 11.34
N ALA A 460 3.01 -0.11 11.36
CA ALA A 460 4.41 -0.05 11.76
C ALA A 460 5.23 0.70 10.70
N LEU A 461 5.81 1.85 11.07
CA LEU A 461 6.55 2.72 10.16
C LEU A 461 7.95 3.07 10.70
N CYS A 462 8.93 3.18 9.79
CA CYS A 462 10.18 3.89 10.04
C CYS A 462 9.98 5.37 9.76
N PHE A 463 10.12 6.20 10.76
CA PHE A 463 10.09 7.66 10.63
C PHE A 463 11.51 8.19 10.44
N VAL A 464 11.79 8.73 9.27
CA VAL A 464 13.05 9.41 8.94
C VAL A 464 12.91 10.88 9.33
N TYR A 465 13.91 11.40 9.99
CA TYR A 465 13.96 12.74 10.59
C TYR A 465 15.09 13.59 10.00
N ALA A 466 14.81 14.87 9.84
CA ALA A 466 15.81 15.90 9.56
C ALA A 466 15.44 17.22 10.27
N ASP A 467 16.43 18.03 10.70
CA ASP A 467 16.17 19.35 11.28
C ASP A 467 17.05 20.46 10.70
N ARG A 468 16.72 21.70 11.07
CA ARG A 468 17.44 22.91 10.63
C ARG A 468 18.87 22.98 11.13
N ARG A 469 19.21 22.26 12.19
CA ARG A 469 20.56 22.22 12.81
C ARG A 469 21.45 21.17 12.13
N GLY A 470 20.96 20.49 11.10
CA GLY A 470 21.67 19.46 10.38
C GLY A 470 21.62 18.09 11.04
N ASN A 471 20.80 17.88 12.05
CA ASN A 471 20.60 16.55 12.61
C ASN A 471 19.69 15.71 11.72
N ILE A 472 20.01 14.41 11.64
CA ILE A 472 19.27 13.41 10.89
C ILE A 472 19.07 12.16 11.74
N GLY A 473 18.03 11.40 11.50
CA GLY A 473 17.83 10.16 12.24
C GLY A 473 16.71 9.30 11.70
N VAL A 474 16.57 8.09 12.26
CA VAL A 474 15.46 7.16 12.03
C VAL A 474 14.96 6.62 13.35
N GLN A 475 13.65 6.61 13.53
CA GLN A 475 12.97 5.97 14.65
C GLN A 475 11.82 5.11 14.11
N PRO A 476 11.87 3.78 14.29
CA PRO A 476 10.69 2.97 14.04
C PRO A 476 9.61 3.21 15.09
N ALA A 477 8.37 3.16 14.67
CA ALA A 477 7.20 3.28 15.56
C ALA A 477 6.10 2.32 15.10
N GLY A 478 5.36 1.79 16.06
CA GLY A 478 4.31 0.80 15.86
C GLY A 478 4.29 -0.20 16.99
N PHE A 479 3.26 -1.05 17.04
CA PHE A 479 3.21 -2.17 17.96
C PHE A 479 3.94 -3.39 17.40
N LEU A 480 4.67 -4.08 18.26
CA LEU A 480 5.43 -5.30 17.97
C LEU A 480 4.84 -6.46 18.79
N PRO A 481 4.41 -7.57 18.17
CA PRO A 481 4.00 -8.75 18.91
C PRO A 481 5.14 -9.30 19.77
N ARG A 482 4.85 -9.61 21.03
CA ARG A 482 5.78 -10.32 21.92
C ARG A 482 5.56 -11.81 21.78
N ARG A 483 6.37 -12.43 20.93
CA ARG A 483 6.35 -13.86 20.63
C ARG A 483 7.36 -14.61 21.48
N ASP A 484 7.20 -15.93 21.62
CA ASP A 484 8.15 -16.80 22.33
C ASP A 484 9.47 -16.87 21.54
N THR A 485 10.56 -16.43 22.17
CA THR A 485 11.91 -16.42 21.57
C THR A 485 12.63 -17.77 21.61
N THR A 486 12.04 -18.79 22.23
CA THR A 486 12.57 -20.15 22.24
C THR A 486 12.19 -20.93 21.00
N LEU A 487 11.18 -20.48 20.25
CA LEU A 487 10.75 -21.07 18.99
C LEU A 487 11.61 -20.57 17.82
N PRO A 488 11.85 -21.41 16.80
CA PRO A 488 12.52 -20.98 15.57
C PRO A 488 11.75 -19.85 14.88
N GLU A 489 12.46 -18.83 14.39
CA GLU A 489 11.85 -17.63 13.78
C GLU A 489 10.93 -17.95 12.59
N TRP A 490 11.27 -18.95 11.79
CA TRP A 490 10.51 -19.33 10.60
C TRP A 490 9.08 -19.81 10.88
N VAL A 491 8.77 -20.26 12.11
CA VAL A 491 7.42 -20.76 12.44
C VAL A 491 6.36 -19.67 12.33
N TRP A 492 6.77 -18.41 12.56
CA TRP A 492 5.89 -17.26 12.52
C TRP A 492 5.44 -16.86 11.11
N ALA A 493 6.07 -17.42 10.07
CA ALA A 493 5.65 -17.25 8.68
C ALA A 493 4.46 -18.15 8.28
N PHE A 494 4.00 -19.03 9.16
CA PHE A 494 2.98 -20.02 8.85
C PHE A 494 1.79 -19.93 9.82
N PRO A 495 0.59 -20.37 9.40
CA PRO A 495 -0.54 -20.48 10.32
C PRO A 495 -0.23 -21.39 11.51
N LEU A 496 -0.59 -20.96 12.70
CA LEU A 496 -0.20 -21.53 13.98
C LEU A 496 -1.33 -22.35 14.62
N PRO A 497 -1.05 -23.42 15.36
CA PRO A 497 -2.08 -24.17 16.11
C PRO A 497 -2.63 -23.32 17.25
N GLY A 498 -3.90 -22.92 17.19
CA GLY A 498 -4.56 -22.01 18.14
C GLY A 498 -4.70 -22.59 19.56
N TRP A 499 -4.56 -23.91 19.71
CA TRP A 499 -4.60 -24.62 21.00
C TRP A 499 -3.25 -24.73 21.71
N ASP A 500 -2.15 -24.42 21.03
CA ASP A 500 -0.81 -24.50 21.63
C ASP A 500 -0.40 -23.14 22.20
N THR A 501 -0.24 -23.12 23.53
CA THR A 501 0.05 -21.88 24.28
C THR A 501 1.41 -21.27 23.96
N ARG A 502 2.37 -22.04 23.41
CA ARG A 502 3.70 -21.54 23.00
C ARG A 502 3.60 -20.48 21.89
N TYR A 503 2.60 -20.56 21.02
CA TYR A 503 2.41 -19.61 19.93
C TYR A 503 1.61 -18.35 20.33
N ARG A 504 1.10 -18.28 21.55
CA ARG A 504 0.32 -17.11 22.01
C ARG A 504 1.21 -15.89 22.21
N TRP A 505 0.73 -14.75 21.74
CA TRP A 505 1.39 -13.49 22.05
C TRP A 505 1.36 -13.23 23.56
N GLN A 506 2.52 -12.95 24.12
CA GLN A 506 2.68 -12.57 25.53
C GLN A 506 2.38 -11.10 25.79
N GLY A 507 1.93 -10.35 24.78
CA GLY A 507 1.59 -8.95 24.80
C GLY A 507 2.10 -8.20 23.56
N LEU A 508 2.09 -6.87 23.65
CA LEU A 508 2.63 -5.97 22.63
C LEU A 508 3.74 -5.11 23.24
N ASP A 509 4.82 -4.98 22.50
CA ASP A 509 5.87 -3.98 22.75
C ASP A 509 5.68 -2.82 21.78
N SER A 510 6.40 -1.71 22.02
CA SER A 510 6.47 -0.60 21.07
C SER A 510 7.79 -0.60 20.33
N LEU A 511 7.77 -0.44 19.01
CA LEU A 511 8.99 -0.26 18.20
C LEU A 511 9.79 0.99 18.63
N THR A 512 9.16 1.98 19.27
CA THR A 512 9.87 3.16 19.82
C THR A 512 10.80 2.82 20.97
N SER A 513 10.72 1.62 21.55
CA SER A 513 11.68 1.11 22.54
C SER A 513 12.96 0.58 21.91
N LEU A 514 12.97 0.32 20.60
CA LEU A 514 14.18 -0.07 19.88
C LEU A 514 15.17 1.10 19.79
N PRO A 515 16.49 0.82 19.75
CA PRO A 515 17.49 1.86 19.55
C PRO A 515 17.22 2.63 18.25
N PRO A 516 17.22 3.98 18.29
CA PRO A 516 17.12 4.78 17.07
C PRO A 516 18.49 4.91 16.41
N LEU A 517 18.50 5.29 15.14
CA LEU A 517 19.69 5.79 14.47
C LEU A 517 19.67 7.33 14.50
N PHE A 518 20.67 7.96 15.08
CA PHE A 518 20.76 9.41 15.18
C PHE A 518 22.18 9.90 14.88
N ASN A 519 22.29 10.80 13.93
CA ASN A 519 23.55 11.44 13.53
C ASN A 519 24.68 10.44 13.22
N PRO A 520 24.46 9.39 12.38
CA PRO A 520 25.52 8.45 12.07
C PRO A 520 26.73 9.15 11.43
N ALA A 521 27.91 8.58 11.62
CA ALA A 521 29.17 9.14 11.15
C ALA A 521 29.23 9.34 9.63
N GLN A 522 28.55 8.48 8.86
CA GLN A 522 28.46 8.57 7.40
C GLN A 522 27.69 9.82 6.91
N GLY A 523 26.97 10.53 7.78
CA GLY A 523 26.28 11.76 7.44
C GLY A 523 24.95 11.60 6.68
N PHE A 524 24.44 10.40 6.54
CA PHE A 524 23.12 10.11 5.95
C PHE A 524 22.43 8.91 6.61
N VAL A 525 21.11 8.83 6.46
CA VAL A 525 20.27 7.70 6.86
C VAL A 525 19.41 7.29 5.68
N VAL A 526 19.15 5.98 5.54
CA VAL A 526 18.36 5.41 4.42
C VAL A 526 17.40 4.35 4.94
N SER A 527 16.13 4.46 4.54
CA SER A 527 15.11 3.46 4.75
C SER A 527 14.36 3.21 3.42
N ALA A 528 14.44 1.99 2.90
CA ALA A 528 13.79 1.56 1.67
C ALA A 528 13.16 0.16 1.82
N ASN A 529 12.58 -0.11 3.00
CA ASN A 529 11.92 -1.36 3.39
C ASN A 529 12.88 -2.56 3.53
N GLN A 530 14.19 -2.33 3.49
CA GLN A 530 15.19 -3.34 3.77
C GLN A 530 15.16 -3.74 5.25
N GLN A 531 15.87 -4.81 5.58
CA GLN A 531 15.99 -5.34 6.92
C GLN A 531 16.29 -4.25 7.97
N LEU A 532 15.56 -4.26 9.09
CA LEU A 532 15.68 -3.22 10.11
C LEU A 532 17.03 -3.28 10.84
N PHE A 533 17.49 -4.49 11.20
CA PHE A 533 18.82 -4.78 11.79
C PHE A 533 19.46 -5.93 11.03
N ARG A 534 20.78 -5.97 10.93
CA ARG A 534 21.50 -7.14 10.38
C ARG A 534 21.32 -8.37 11.26
N HIS A 535 21.44 -8.15 12.57
CA HIS A 535 21.20 -9.17 13.58
C HIS A 535 20.26 -8.63 14.64
N SER A 536 19.21 -9.35 14.94
CA SER A 536 18.27 -9.02 16.00
C SER A 536 18.11 -10.23 16.92
N ARG A 537 18.02 -9.97 18.22
CA ARG A 537 17.66 -11.01 19.20
C ARG A 537 16.15 -11.28 19.22
N ARG A 538 15.37 -10.43 18.58
CA ARG A 538 13.93 -10.54 18.50
C ARG A 538 13.55 -10.77 17.06
N TYR A 539 12.70 -11.72 16.84
CA TYR A 539 12.04 -11.86 15.56
C TYR A 539 11.22 -10.61 15.26
N LEU A 540 11.41 -10.03 14.09
CA LEU A 540 10.70 -8.86 13.62
C LEU A 540 9.91 -9.16 12.34
N SER A 541 10.54 -9.86 11.39
CA SER A 541 9.95 -10.11 10.08
C SER A 541 10.80 -11.06 9.26
N TYR A 542 10.17 -11.68 8.27
CA TYR A 542 10.82 -12.40 7.17
C TYR A 542 10.51 -11.77 5.80
N ILE A 543 9.60 -10.77 5.77
CA ILE A 543 9.02 -10.17 4.57
C ILE A 543 9.72 -8.88 4.13
N TRP A 544 11.00 -8.69 4.48
CA TRP A 544 11.76 -7.54 4.04
C TRP A 544 11.81 -7.45 2.51
N GLU A 545 11.81 -6.21 2.00
CA GLU A 545 12.08 -5.96 0.59
C GLU A 545 13.52 -6.34 0.21
N PRO A 546 13.77 -6.65 -1.08
CA PRO A 546 15.13 -6.77 -1.59
C PRO A 546 15.96 -5.52 -1.28
N PRO A 547 17.22 -5.67 -0.80
CA PRO A 547 18.01 -4.55 -0.28
C PRO A 547 18.56 -3.60 -1.36
N GLU A 548 18.39 -3.91 -2.63
CA GLU A 548 19.05 -3.26 -3.76
C GLU A 548 18.62 -1.80 -3.93
N ARG A 549 17.37 -1.43 -3.57
CA ARG A 549 16.94 -0.03 -3.57
C ARG A 549 17.73 0.78 -2.54
N ALA A 550 17.89 0.25 -1.33
CA ALA A 550 18.71 0.87 -0.29
C ALA A 550 20.18 0.96 -0.71
N GLN A 551 20.74 -0.10 -1.30
CA GLN A 551 22.11 -0.11 -1.85
C GLN A 551 22.29 1.00 -2.88
N ARG A 552 21.36 1.14 -3.83
CA ARG A 552 21.43 2.16 -4.87
C ARG A 552 21.37 3.58 -4.32
N ILE A 553 20.51 3.83 -3.33
CA ILE A 553 20.47 5.13 -2.65
C ILE A 553 21.80 5.43 -1.98
N VAL A 554 22.40 4.45 -1.28
CA VAL A 554 23.72 4.58 -0.66
C VAL A 554 24.82 4.84 -1.71
N GLU A 555 24.86 4.08 -2.82
CA GLU A 555 25.80 4.32 -3.94
C GLU A 555 25.71 5.76 -4.45
N LEU A 556 24.49 6.26 -4.67
CA LEU A 556 24.27 7.62 -5.18
C LEU A 556 24.67 8.71 -4.17
N LEU A 557 24.46 8.47 -2.87
CA LEU A 557 24.88 9.38 -1.81
C LEU A 557 26.40 9.46 -1.66
N LEU A 558 27.09 8.33 -1.82
CA LEU A 558 28.56 8.26 -1.72
C LEU A 558 29.27 8.85 -2.94
N GLN A 559 28.66 8.79 -4.13
CA GLN A 559 29.26 9.27 -5.38
C GLN A 559 29.25 10.80 -5.53
N ARG A 560 28.39 11.53 -4.86
CA ARG A 560 28.09 12.93 -5.16
C ARG A 560 28.20 13.81 -3.93
N GLY A 561 29.30 14.31 -3.56
CA GLY A 561 29.60 15.45 -2.68
C GLY A 561 28.44 15.99 -1.79
N ARG A 562 28.27 17.31 -1.70
CA ARG A 562 27.21 17.92 -0.86
C ARG A 562 25.80 17.66 -1.41
N ALA A 563 24.96 17.11 -0.54
CA ALA A 563 23.54 16.88 -0.88
C ALA A 563 22.79 18.20 -1.12
N SER A 564 22.04 18.26 -2.22
CA SER A 564 21.18 19.38 -2.56
C SER A 564 19.76 18.86 -2.87
N PRO A 565 18.71 19.70 -2.76
CA PRO A 565 17.35 19.30 -3.14
C PRO A 565 17.27 18.81 -4.59
N LEU A 566 18.02 19.40 -5.50
CA LEU A 566 18.06 18.96 -6.90
C LEU A 566 18.63 17.55 -7.04
N GLN A 567 19.71 17.25 -6.29
CA GLN A 567 20.29 15.90 -6.27
C GLN A 567 19.27 14.89 -5.70
N MET A 568 18.56 15.21 -4.62
CA MET A 568 17.54 14.34 -4.04
C MET A 568 16.42 14.02 -5.05
N ARG A 569 15.96 15.02 -5.81
CA ARG A 569 14.99 14.85 -6.87
C ARG A 569 15.48 13.92 -7.99
N TRP A 570 16.74 14.04 -8.38
CA TRP A 570 17.35 13.16 -9.36
C TRP A 570 17.49 11.72 -8.85
N MET A 571 17.85 11.54 -7.59
CA MET A 571 17.89 10.21 -6.99
C MET A 571 16.52 9.54 -6.98
N GLN A 572 15.44 10.28 -6.75
CA GLN A 572 14.07 9.76 -6.84
C GLN A 572 13.66 9.36 -8.27
N GLN A 573 14.41 9.75 -9.29
CA GLN A 573 14.20 9.36 -10.70
C GLN A 573 15.18 8.27 -11.18
N ASP A 574 16.07 7.76 -10.30
CA ASP A 574 17.06 6.75 -10.69
C ASP A 574 16.39 5.40 -10.99
N VAL A 575 16.66 4.89 -12.18
CA VAL A 575 16.07 3.64 -12.71
C VAL A 575 17.11 2.54 -12.90
N VAL A 576 18.29 2.68 -12.32
CA VAL A 576 19.34 1.65 -12.34
C VAL A 576 19.03 0.59 -11.29
N SER A 577 19.04 -0.68 -11.67
CA SER A 577 18.76 -1.82 -10.80
C SER A 577 20.05 -2.56 -10.40
N PRO A 578 20.49 -2.45 -9.14
CA PRO A 578 21.54 -3.32 -8.61
C PRO A 578 21.14 -4.81 -8.64
N TYR A 579 19.86 -5.13 -8.48
CA TYR A 579 19.35 -6.50 -8.60
C TYR A 579 19.63 -7.09 -9.99
N ALA A 580 19.34 -6.34 -11.06
CA ALA A 580 19.63 -6.76 -12.42
C ALA A 580 21.14 -6.96 -12.62
N ARG A 581 21.96 -6.04 -12.08
CA ARG A 581 23.43 -6.13 -12.12
C ARG A 581 23.94 -7.39 -11.43
N GLU A 582 23.46 -7.68 -10.23
CA GLU A 582 23.88 -8.87 -9.46
C GLU A 582 23.42 -10.17 -10.14
N LEU A 583 22.17 -10.22 -10.60
CA LEU A 583 21.62 -11.40 -11.25
C LEU A 583 22.36 -11.69 -12.58
N LEU A 584 22.58 -10.69 -13.41
CA LEU A 584 23.29 -10.85 -14.67
C LEU A 584 24.78 -11.18 -14.48
N ARG A 585 25.41 -10.77 -13.38
CA ARG A 585 26.78 -11.20 -13.06
C ARG A 585 26.88 -12.74 -12.97
N GLU A 586 25.83 -13.38 -12.43
CA GLU A 586 25.76 -14.85 -12.33
C GLU A 586 25.32 -15.51 -13.64
N LEU A 587 24.44 -14.87 -14.41
CA LEU A 587 23.79 -15.48 -15.57
C LEU A 587 24.54 -15.25 -16.89
N LEU A 588 25.15 -14.07 -17.13
CA LEU A 588 25.79 -13.76 -18.41
C LEU A 588 26.90 -14.74 -18.84
N PRO A 589 27.82 -15.19 -17.94
CA PRO A 589 28.84 -16.19 -18.33
C PRO A 589 28.22 -17.50 -18.80
N ARG A 590 27.05 -17.89 -18.26
CA ARG A 590 26.30 -19.09 -18.66
C ARG A 590 25.59 -18.86 -19.97
N LEU A 591 24.87 -17.73 -20.12
CA LEU A 591 24.17 -17.37 -21.37
C LEU A 591 25.12 -17.33 -22.60
N ARG A 592 26.34 -16.80 -22.45
CA ARG A 592 27.36 -16.84 -23.53
C ARG A 592 27.65 -18.26 -24.01
N ARG A 593 27.76 -19.22 -23.07
CA ARG A 593 28.07 -20.62 -23.41
C ARG A 593 26.85 -21.35 -24.00
N LEU A 594 25.65 -20.98 -23.56
CA LEU A 594 24.41 -21.64 -23.91
C LEU A 594 23.77 -21.12 -25.20
N SER A 595 24.12 -19.88 -25.62
CA SER A 595 23.58 -19.27 -26.84
C SER A 595 23.98 -20.01 -28.09
N ARG A 596 22.99 -20.44 -28.91
CA ARG A 596 23.16 -21.27 -30.09
C ARG A 596 22.69 -20.59 -31.38
N SER A 597 21.87 -19.55 -31.27
CA SER A 597 21.34 -18.82 -32.42
C SER A 597 21.91 -17.40 -32.53
N PRO A 598 21.86 -16.77 -33.72
CA PRO A 598 22.21 -15.36 -33.88
C PRO A 598 21.35 -14.43 -33.03
N GLN A 599 20.07 -14.74 -32.83
CA GLN A 599 19.16 -13.97 -32.00
C GLN A 599 19.58 -14.04 -30.54
N GLU A 600 19.85 -15.25 -30.02
CA GLU A 600 20.35 -15.42 -28.65
C GLU A 600 21.64 -14.63 -28.42
N SER A 601 22.60 -14.71 -29.37
CA SER A 601 23.86 -14.00 -29.28
C SER A 601 23.71 -12.47 -29.33
N THR A 602 22.78 -11.97 -30.14
CA THR A 602 22.42 -10.53 -30.18
C THR A 602 21.84 -10.06 -28.86
N ALA A 603 20.91 -10.82 -28.28
CA ALA A 603 20.30 -10.50 -26.99
C ALA A 603 21.34 -10.50 -25.86
N VAL A 604 22.25 -11.47 -25.83
CA VAL A 604 23.37 -11.50 -24.86
C VAL A 604 24.25 -10.25 -25.02
N ALA A 605 24.62 -9.88 -26.25
CA ALA A 605 25.42 -8.69 -26.49
C ALA A 605 24.74 -7.39 -26.07
N LEU A 606 23.40 -7.30 -26.17
CA LEU A 606 22.62 -6.18 -25.64
C LEU A 606 22.66 -6.15 -24.11
N LEU A 607 22.49 -7.29 -23.45
CA LEU A 607 22.55 -7.39 -21.97
C LEU A 607 23.96 -7.06 -21.43
N GLU A 608 25.03 -7.43 -22.14
CA GLU A 608 26.41 -7.14 -21.75
C GLU A 608 26.77 -5.65 -21.78
N ARG A 609 26.22 -4.92 -22.74
CA ARG A 609 26.41 -3.47 -22.90
C ARG A 609 25.49 -2.63 -22.10
N TRP A 610 24.49 -3.25 -21.45
CA TRP A 610 23.45 -2.56 -20.72
C TRP A 610 23.96 -1.99 -19.39
N GLY A 611 23.62 -0.72 -19.12
CA GLY A 611 23.92 -0.05 -17.86
C GLY A 611 22.97 -0.39 -16.70
N TYR A 612 22.13 -1.43 -16.85
CA TYR A 612 21.11 -1.87 -15.89
C TYR A 612 20.01 -0.83 -15.63
N ASP A 613 19.84 0.12 -16.54
CA ASP A 613 18.84 1.18 -16.46
C ASP A 613 17.53 0.76 -17.15
N PHE A 614 16.42 0.91 -16.41
CA PHE A 614 15.08 0.63 -16.90
C PHE A 614 14.42 1.89 -17.47
N ALA A 615 15.12 2.58 -18.37
CA ALA A 615 14.56 3.72 -19.09
C ALA A 615 13.65 3.24 -20.24
N PRO A 616 12.58 3.99 -20.59
CA PRO A 616 11.56 3.53 -21.53
C PRO A 616 12.06 3.19 -22.94
N HIS A 617 13.20 3.74 -23.37
CA HIS A 617 13.76 3.53 -24.70
C HIS A 617 14.76 2.36 -24.79
N VAL A 618 15.09 1.70 -23.68
CA VAL A 618 16.16 0.70 -23.57
C VAL A 618 15.66 -0.71 -23.88
N PRO A 619 16.11 -1.37 -24.99
CA PRO A 619 15.67 -2.73 -25.34
C PRO A 619 16.18 -3.80 -24.37
N ALA A 620 17.40 -3.67 -23.86
CA ALA A 620 17.99 -4.64 -22.92
C ALA A 620 17.15 -4.78 -21.64
N ALA A 621 16.49 -3.71 -21.19
CA ALA A 621 15.56 -3.75 -20.05
C ALA A 621 14.35 -4.66 -20.34
N SER A 622 13.81 -4.65 -21.56
CA SER A 622 12.75 -5.58 -21.99
C SER A 622 13.23 -7.03 -21.96
N ILE A 623 14.43 -7.28 -22.51
CA ILE A 623 15.02 -8.63 -22.52
C ILE A 623 15.22 -9.14 -21.09
N PHE A 624 15.77 -8.32 -20.20
CA PHE A 624 15.96 -8.71 -18.82
C PHE A 624 14.63 -8.93 -18.08
N ALA A 625 13.65 -8.05 -18.26
CA ALA A 625 12.34 -8.20 -17.60
C ALA A 625 11.63 -9.50 -18.01
N ALA A 626 11.68 -9.84 -19.31
CA ALA A 626 11.13 -11.10 -19.80
C ALA A 626 11.91 -12.31 -19.31
N LEU A 627 13.26 -12.25 -19.30
CA LEU A 627 14.10 -13.31 -18.75
C LEU A 627 13.83 -13.55 -17.26
N LEU A 628 13.75 -12.48 -16.45
CA LEU A 628 13.40 -12.59 -15.03
C LEU A 628 12.06 -13.27 -14.81
N GLN A 629 11.06 -12.89 -15.60
CA GLN A 629 9.72 -13.47 -15.53
C GLN A 629 9.73 -14.96 -15.87
N GLU A 630 10.34 -15.34 -16.99
CA GLU A 630 10.45 -16.74 -17.39
C GLU A 630 11.28 -17.56 -16.39
N LEU A 631 12.33 -16.98 -15.83
CA LEU A 631 13.17 -17.67 -14.84
C LEU A 631 12.38 -17.97 -13.56
N LEU A 632 11.56 -17.03 -13.08
CA LEU A 632 10.65 -17.25 -11.94
C LEU A 632 9.62 -18.33 -12.26
N GLU A 633 8.99 -18.26 -13.45
CA GLU A 633 7.98 -19.22 -13.88
C GLU A 633 8.55 -20.62 -14.06
N GLN A 634 9.75 -20.76 -14.66
CA GLN A 634 10.39 -22.06 -14.87
C GLN A 634 10.96 -22.65 -13.58
N THR A 635 11.54 -21.82 -12.69
CA THR A 635 12.11 -22.31 -11.42
C THR A 635 11.03 -22.81 -10.47
N PHE A 636 9.99 -22.00 -10.25
CA PHE A 636 8.97 -22.32 -9.24
C PHE A 636 7.76 -23.07 -9.82
N GLY A 637 7.38 -22.80 -11.07
CA GLY A 637 6.19 -23.39 -11.69
C GLY A 637 6.30 -24.88 -12.00
N GLN A 638 7.52 -25.43 -11.97
CA GLN A 638 7.72 -26.88 -12.09
C GLN A 638 7.26 -27.64 -10.84
N HIS A 639 7.34 -26.99 -9.66
CA HIS A 639 7.01 -27.53 -8.36
C HIS A 639 5.65 -27.09 -7.84
N LEU A 640 5.15 -25.95 -8.30
CA LEU A 640 3.91 -25.33 -7.84
C LEU A 640 2.80 -25.52 -8.89
N SER A 641 1.57 -25.70 -8.42
CA SER A 641 0.41 -25.55 -9.30
C SER A 641 0.36 -24.10 -9.84
N ALA A 642 -0.25 -23.89 -11.01
CA ALA A 642 -0.37 -22.55 -11.60
C ALA A 642 -1.02 -21.53 -10.62
N ARG A 643 -1.95 -22.00 -9.79
CA ARG A 643 -2.57 -21.22 -8.73
C ARG A 643 -1.57 -20.85 -7.65
N LEU A 644 -0.84 -21.82 -7.11
CA LEU A 644 0.10 -21.62 -6.01
C LEU A 644 1.30 -20.77 -6.46
N LEU A 645 1.75 -20.95 -7.70
CA LEU A 645 2.76 -20.09 -8.31
C LEU A 645 2.30 -18.62 -8.32
N ARG A 646 1.05 -18.36 -8.69
CA ARG A 646 0.48 -17.01 -8.67
C ARG A 646 0.46 -16.42 -7.26
N GLU A 647 0.11 -17.21 -6.24
CA GLU A 647 0.11 -16.80 -4.83
C GLU A 647 1.54 -16.52 -4.35
N TYR A 648 2.53 -17.33 -4.72
CA TYR A 648 3.92 -17.13 -4.37
C TYR A 648 4.54 -15.91 -5.08
N LEU A 649 4.24 -15.70 -6.35
CA LEU A 649 4.67 -14.52 -7.11
C LEU A 649 3.96 -13.23 -6.65
N PHE A 650 2.84 -13.34 -5.96
CA PHE A 650 2.24 -12.19 -5.24
C PHE A 650 3.19 -11.67 -4.15
N LEU A 651 3.99 -12.53 -3.55
CA LEU A 651 5.02 -12.20 -2.58
C LEU A 651 6.34 -11.86 -3.31
N SER A 652 6.34 -10.80 -4.12
CA SER A 652 7.49 -10.43 -4.98
C SER A 652 8.79 -10.28 -4.20
N ASN A 653 8.72 -9.76 -2.98
CA ASN A 653 9.86 -9.60 -2.08
C ASN A 653 10.47 -10.95 -1.66
N LEU A 654 9.68 -11.99 -1.44
CA LEU A 654 10.18 -13.32 -1.13
C LEU A 654 10.72 -14.03 -2.38
N SER A 655 9.93 -14.05 -3.46
CA SER A 655 10.28 -14.79 -4.68
C SER A 655 11.54 -14.23 -5.36
N LEU A 656 11.71 -12.89 -5.41
CA LEU A 656 12.92 -12.26 -5.97
C LEU A 656 14.17 -12.56 -5.12
N ARG A 657 14.07 -12.45 -3.80
CA ARG A 657 15.19 -12.76 -2.90
C ARG A 657 15.55 -14.25 -2.99
N ARG A 658 14.55 -15.13 -3.01
CA ARG A 658 14.77 -16.57 -3.11
C ARG A 658 15.38 -16.96 -4.45
N LEU A 659 14.94 -16.40 -5.56
CA LEU A 659 15.55 -16.62 -6.88
C LEU A 659 17.04 -16.24 -6.87
N MET A 660 17.40 -15.08 -6.30
CA MET A 660 18.79 -14.64 -6.20
C MET A 660 19.66 -15.62 -5.39
N GLU A 661 19.13 -16.22 -4.33
CA GLU A 661 19.83 -17.25 -3.56
C GLU A 661 20.01 -18.55 -4.38
N LEU A 662 18.95 -19.00 -5.05
CA LEU A 662 18.97 -20.23 -5.84
C LEU A 662 19.96 -20.16 -7.01
N VAL A 663 20.05 -19.04 -7.72
CA VAL A 663 20.98 -18.85 -8.84
C VAL A 663 22.45 -19.00 -8.41
N ARG A 664 22.75 -18.74 -7.14
CA ARG A 664 24.08 -18.99 -6.54
C ARG A 664 24.31 -20.45 -6.14
N THR A 665 23.27 -21.29 -6.24
CA THR A 665 23.32 -22.72 -5.95
C THR A 665 22.81 -23.49 -7.17
N PRO A 666 23.62 -23.62 -8.25
CA PRO A 666 23.17 -24.10 -9.57
C PRO A 666 22.54 -25.50 -9.57
N ASP A 667 22.93 -26.37 -8.63
CA ASP A 667 22.44 -27.75 -8.51
C ASP A 667 21.23 -27.86 -7.56
N SER A 668 20.59 -26.71 -7.21
CA SER A 668 19.43 -26.71 -6.33
C SER A 668 18.32 -27.60 -6.89
N PRO A 669 17.66 -28.41 -6.03
CA PRO A 669 16.51 -29.22 -6.43
C PRO A 669 15.32 -28.41 -6.97
N TRP A 670 15.30 -27.08 -6.79
CA TRP A 670 14.28 -26.19 -7.32
C TRP A 670 14.42 -25.92 -8.83
N PHE A 671 15.57 -26.27 -9.44
CA PHE A 671 15.74 -26.24 -10.88
C PHE A 671 15.35 -27.56 -11.57
N ASP A 672 15.27 -28.66 -10.79
CA ASP A 672 14.95 -29.98 -11.31
C ASP A 672 13.43 -30.13 -11.50
N ASN A 673 12.98 -30.45 -12.70
CA ASN A 673 11.56 -30.69 -12.97
C ASN A 673 11.16 -32.09 -12.51
N PRO A 674 10.36 -32.25 -11.46
CA PRO A 674 9.98 -33.57 -10.94
C PRO A 674 9.14 -34.40 -11.90
N ARG A 675 8.72 -33.83 -13.05
CA ARG A 675 7.91 -34.49 -14.06
C ARG A 675 8.73 -35.06 -15.21
N THR A 676 10.05 -34.78 -15.27
CA THR A 676 10.95 -35.28 -16.29
C THR A 676 11.91 -36.32 -15.69
N PRO A 677 12.36 -37.33 -16.48
CA PRO A 677 13.31 -38.33 -15.96
C PRO A 677 14.75 -37.79 -15.89
N ALA A 678 15.09 -36.72 -16.61
CA ALA A 678 16.41 -36.12 -16.61
C ALA A 678 16.48 -35.08 -15.49
N ARG A 679 17.59 -35.11 -14.72
CA ARG A 679 17.85 -34.07 -13.73
C ARG A 679 18.27 -32.79 -14.44
N GLU A 680 17.54 -31.70 -14.15
CA GLU A 680 17.80 -30.38 -14.67
C GLU A 680 18.54 -29.51 -13.64
N THR A 681 19.35 -28.62 -14.12
CA THR A 681 20.14 -27.67 -13.34
C THR A 681 19.78 -26.23 -13.73
N LEU A 682 20.40 -25.24 -13.10
CA LEU A 682 20.23 -23.84 -13.47
C LEU A 682 20.52 -23.63 -14.99
N GLU A 683 21.44 -24.41 -15.60
CA GLU A 683 21.81 -24.17 -17.01
C GLU A 683 20.67 -24.56 -17.97
N GLU A 684 20.00 -25.69 -17.74
CA GLU A 684 18.84 -26.11 -18.55
C GLU A 684 17.67 -25.14 -18.38
N VAL A 685 17.36 -24.80 -17.13
CA VAL A 685 16.29 -23.85 -16.81
C VAL A 685 16.58 -22.47 -17.40
N LEU A 686 17.82 -21.99 -17.30
CA LEU A 686 18.23 -20.71 -17.86
C LEU A 686 18.13 -20.68 -19.39
N GLN A 687 18.61 -21.74 -20.07
CA GLN A 687 18.52 -21.84 -21.53
C GLN A 687 17.06 -21.82 -22.01
N HIS A 688 16.21 -22.59 -21.33
CA HIS A 688 14.78 -22.65 -21.65
C HIS A 688 14.12 -21.29 -21.40
N SER A 689 14.34 -20.69 -20.22
CA SER A 689 13.79 -19.37 -19.85
C SER A 689 14.22 -18.28 -20.81
N PHE A 690 15.49 -18.29 -21.26
CA PHE A 690 16.01 -17.28 -22.18
C PHE A 690 15.33 -17.35 -23.56
N ARG A 691 15.17 -18.56 -24.12
CA ARG A 691 14.45 -18.75 -25.39
C ARG A 691 13.01 -18.31 -25.30
N ARG A 692 12.32 -18.72 -24.25
CA ARG A 692 10.93 -18.31 -24.04
C ARG A 692 10.79 -16.80 -23.84
N ALA A 693 11.74 -16.15 -23.16
CA ALA A 693 11.73 -14.71 -23.01
C ALA A 693 11.85 -13.99 -24.36
N LEU A 694 12.77 -14.44 -25.24
CA LEU A 694 12.91 -13.87 -26.58
C LEU A 694 11.66 -14.13 -27.45
N GLU A 695 11.11 -15.33 -27.38
CA GLU A 695 9.87 -15.66 -28.07
C GLU A 695 8.69 -14.80 -27.62
N ARG A 696 8.50 -14.62 -26.28
CA ARG A 696 7.47 -13.75 -25.70
C ARG A 696 7.61 -12.31 -26.18
N LEU A 697 8.84 -11.78 -26.24
CA LEU A 697 9.08 -10.43 -26.73
C LEU A 697 8.83 -10.32 -28.23
N TYR A 698 9.26 -11.30 -29.04
CA TYR A 698 8.93 -11.35 -30.45
C TYR A 698 7.44 -11.31 -30.70
N GLN A 699 6.68 -12.12 -29.97
CA GLN A 699 5.21 -12.11 -30.05
C GLN A 699 4.61 -10.76 -29.65
N HIS A 700 5.16 -10.11 -28.60
CA HIS A 700 4.67 -8.82 -28.13
C HIS A 700 4.96 -7.68 -29.11
N PHE A 701 6.17 -7.63 -29.67
CA PHE A 701 6.63 -6.53 -30.53
C PHE A 701 6.33 -6.76 -32.03
N GLY A 702 6.09 -8.01 -32.44
CA GLY A 702 5.84 -8.37 -33.83
C GLY A 702 7.04 -8.16 -34.75
N THR A 703 8.28 -8.09 -34.24
CA THR A 703 9.51 -7.87 -34.99
C THR A 703 10.69 -8.59 -34.37
N GLU A 704 11.61 -9.11 -35.20
CA GLU A 704 12.89 -9.69 -34.79
C GLU A 704 13.95 -8.62 -34.49
N ASP A 705 13.75 -7.40 -34.96
CA ASP A 705 14.66 -6.29 -34.67
C ASP A 705 14.57 -5.85 -33.18
N MET A 706 15.51 -6.38 -32.39
CA MET A 706 15.57 -6.11 -30.94
C MET A 706 15.81 -4.65 -30.61
N ALA A 707 16.30 -3.82 -31.53
CA ALA A 707 16.44 -2.39 -31.33
C ALA A 707 15.07 -1.69 -31.14
N GLN A 708 13.98 -2.31 -31.62
CA GLN A 708 12.62 -1.83 -31.50
C GLN A 708 11.92 -2.32 -30.22
N TRP A 709 12.53 -3.19 -29.42
CA TRP A 709 11.98 -3.76 -28.19
C TRP A 709 12.09 -2.78 -27.02
N SER A 710 11.68 -1.53 -27.26
CA SER A 710 11.79 -0.48 -26.25
C SER A 710 10.95 -0.79 -25.01
N TYR A 711 11.56 -0.66 -23.81
CA TYR A 711 10.97 -1.03 -22.54
C TYR A 711 9.62 -0.33 -22.27
N GLY A 712 9.47 0.94 -22.62
CA GLY A 712 8.25 1.71 -22.42
C GLY A 712 7.05 1.28 -23.29
N LYS A 713 7.26 0.42 -24.30
CA LYS A 713 6.16 -0.23 -25.04
C LYS A 713 5.69 -1.50 -24.31
N LEU A 714 6.59 -2.18 -23.60
CA LEU A 714 6.30 -3.34 -22.77
C LEU A 714 5.75 -2.90 -21.40
N HIS A 715 6.43 -1.94 -20.78
CA HIS A 715 6.14 -1.43 -19.43
C HIS A 715 5.37 -0.12 -19.50
N THR A 716 4.06 -0.20 -19.27
CA THR A 716 3.16 0.94 -19.37
C THR A 716 2.41 1.21 -18.08
N LEU A 717 2.10 2.47 -17.80
CA LEU A 717 1.31 2.93 -16.67
C LEU A 717 -0.09 3.37 -17.09
N LEU A 718 -1.10 2.72 -16.55
CA LEU A 718 -2.50 3.15 -16.59
C LEU A 718 -2.90 3.70 -15.22
N LEU A 719 -3.16 5.01 -15.14
CA LEU A 719 -3.76 5.63 -13.96
C LEU A 719 -5.26 5.36 -13.98
N GLN A 720 -5.64 4.27 -13.34
CA GLN A 720 -7.01 3.76 -13.35
C GLN A 720 -7.84 4.41 -12.24
N HIS A 721 -9.06 4.83 -12.58
CA HIS A 721 -10.10 5.20 -11.63
C HIS A 721 -10.97 3.96 -11.32
N PRO A 722 -11.52 3.80 -10.10
CA PRO A 722 -12.38 2.64 -9.78
C PRO A 722 -13.55 2.46 -10.76
N LEU A 723 -14.23 3.51 -11.18
CA LEU A 723 -15.30 3.44 -12.20
C LEU A 723 -14.76 3.26 -13.62
N GLY A 724 -13.47 3.49 -13.87
CA GLY A 724 -12.81 3.34 -15.17
C GLY A 724 -12.54 1.88 -15.57
N GLU A 725 -12.92 0.90 -14.77
CA GLU A 725 -12.97 -0.51 -15.19
C GLU A 725 -14.02 -0.73 -16.25
N HIS A 726 -15.13 -0.01 -16.19
CA HIS A 726 -16.15 -0.05 -17.22
C HIS A 726 -15.64 0.65 -18.50
N PRO A 727 -15.67 -0.01 -19.67
CA PRO A 727 -15.05 0.53 -20.90
C PRO A 727 -15.53 1.93 -21.29
N LEU A 728 -16.82 2.23 -21.16
CA LEU A 728 -17.41 3.53 -21.49
C LEU A 728 -16.94 4.64 -20.54
N LEU A 729 -16.64 4.33 -19.28
CA LEU A 729 -16.20 5.32 -18.29
C LEU A 729 -14.68 5.49 -18.26
N ARG A 730 -13.94 4.54 -18.87
CA ARG A 730 -12.47 4.57 -18.90
C ARG A 730 -11.93 5.88 -19.51
N ALA A 731 -12.48 6.30 -20.64
CA ALA A 731 -12.04 7.51 -21.33
C ALA A 731 -12.27 8.77 -20.51
N LEU A 732 -13.33 8.80 -19.69
CA LEU A 732 -13.65 9.94 -18.84
C LEU A 732 -12.75 9.99 -17.58
N PHE A 733 -12.60 8.87 -16.90
CA PHE A 733 -12.01 8.82 -15.55
C PHE A 733 -10.55 8.36 -15.51
N SER A 734 -10.12 7.44 -16.39
CA SER A 734 -8.76 6.90 -16.39
C SER A 734 -7.85 7.64 -17.37
N ARG A 735 -6.54 7.56 -17.19
CA ARG A 735 -5.54 8.18 -18.06
C ARG A 735 -4.40 7.21 -18.37
N GLY A 736 -3.97 7.19 -19.62
CA GLY A 736 -2.94 6.28 -20.15
C GLY A 736 -3.52 5.25 -21.13
N PRO A 737 -2.77 4.18 -21.46
CA PRO A 737 -1.46 3.84 -20.90
C PRO A 737 -0.34 4.79 -21.36
N PHE A 738 0.59 5.09 -20.46
CA PHE A 738 1.80 5.89 -20.75
C PHE A 738 3.03 4.99 -20.70
N PRO A 739 4.03 5.18 -21.57
CA PRO A 739 5.34 4.55 -21.39
C PRO A 739 5.91 4.89 -20.02
N SER A 740 6.37 3.87 -19.29
CA SER A 740 6.90 4.04 -17.94
C SER A 740 8.34 3.59 -17.80
N ALA A 741 9.00 4.03 -16.74
CA ALA A 741 10.35 3.73 -16.37
C ALA A 741 10.41 3.02 -15.03
N GLY A 742 11.55 2.38 -14.72
CA GLY A 742 11.79 1.71 -13.45
C GLY A 742 11.34 0.25 -13.45
N ALA A 743 11.61 -0.42 -12.35
CA ALA A 743 11.33 -1.83 -12.12
C ALA A 743 11.05 -2.05 -10.61
N PRO A 744 10.66 -3.23 -10.15
CA PRO A 744 10.43 -3.50 -8.71
C PRO A 744 11.64 -3.18 -7.82
N THR A 745 12.86 -3.25 -8.37
CA THR A 745 14.13 -3.11 -7.63
C THR A 745 14.89 -1.82 -7.90
N THR A 746 14.28 -0.83 -8.56
CA THR A 746 14.87 0.49 -8.80
C THR A 746 14.42 1.53 -7.78
N VAL A 747 15.18 2.60 -7.57
CA VAL A 747 14.81 3.69 -6.64
C VAL A 747 13.51 4.35 -7.11
N ASN A 748 13.43 4.74 -8.39
CA ASN A 748 12.16 5.08 -9.03
C ASN A 748 11.41 3.78 -9.34
N ALA A 749 10.68 3.27 -8.36
CA ALA A 749 9.98 2.01 -8.50
C ALA A 749 8.91 2.08 -9.58
N GLY A 750 9.05 1.21 -10.58
CA GLY A 750 8.06 0.93 -11.60
C GLY A 750 7.63 -0.53 -11.48
N GLU A 751 6.83 -0.84 -10.44
CA GLU A 751 6.55 -2.23 -10.13
C GLU A 751 5.40 -2.76 -10.96
N TRP A 752 5.58 -3.96 -11.49
CA TRP A 752 4.53 -4.78 -12.06
C TRP A 752 4.27 -6.00 -11.18
N LYS A 753 3.11 -6.58 -11.34
CA LYS A 753 2.77 -7.83 -10.67
C LYS A 753 3.50 -8.99 -11.33
N LEU A 754 4.30 -9.76 -10.60
CA LEU A 754 5.04 -10.91 -11.15
C LEU A 754 4.11 -12.02 -11.68
N TRP A 755 2.84 -12.02 -11.32
CA TRP A 755 1.83 -12.95 -11.86
C TRP A 755 1.01 -12.38 -13.03
N GLU A 756 1.19 -11.11 -13.34
CA GLU A 756 0.55 -10.35 -14.44
C GLU A 756 1.55 -9.30 -14.93
N PRO A 757 2.67 -9.77 -15.59
CA PRO A 757 3.77 -8.89 -15.96
C PRO A 757 3.31 -7.99 -17.11
N PHE A 758 3.91 -7.00 -17.20
CA PHE A 758 4.81 -5.97 -17.26
C PHE A 758 4.17 -4.59 -17.02
N ALA A 759 2.82 -4.53 -16.96
CA ALA A 759 2.12 -3.27 -16.74
C ALA A 759 2.42 -2.73 -15.34
N GLN A 760 2.83 -1.47 -15.24
CA GLN A 760 3.08 -0.82 -13.96
C GLN A 760 1.79 -0.65 -13.18
N THR A 761 1.78 -1.09 -11.93
CA THR A 761 0.66 -0.93 -11.00
C THR A 761 1.04 -0.13 -9.75
N ILE A 762 2.30 -0.24 -9.32
CA ILE A 762 2.84 0.40 -8.13
C ILE A 762 3.98 1.33 -8.52
N GLY A 763 4.12 2.42 -7.79
CA GLY A 763 5.21 3.38 -7.98
C GLY A 763 5.13 4.54 -6.99
N ALA A 764 5.98 5.55 -7.18
CA ALA A 764 5.99 6.73 -6.32
C ALA A 764 4.63 7.46 -6.35
N SER A 765 3.76 7.13 -5.40
CA SER A 765 2.41 7.71 -5.27
C SER A 765 2.43 9.19 -4.87
N ALA A 766 3.57 9.66 -4.38
CA ALA A 766 3.98 11.05 -4.25
C ALA A 766 5.51 11.11 -4.20
N ARG A 767 6.10 12.27 -4.45
CA ARG A 767 7.50 12.57 -4.15
C ARG A 767 7.58 13.81 -3.31
N VAL A 768 8.44 13.78 -2.30
CA VAL A 768 8.63 14.87 -1.34
C VAL A 768 10.12 15.13 -1.17
N VAL A 769 10.51 16.40 -1.18
CA VAL A 769 11.86 16.84 -0.79
C VAL A 769 11.74 18.07 0.10
N ALA A 770 12.33 18.00 1.30
CA ALA A 770 12.39 19.09 2.27
C ALA A 770 13.85 19.52 2.48
N GLN A 771 14.16 20.77 2.17
CA GLN A 771 15.40 21.41 2.58
C GLN A 771 15.16 22.24 3.84
N LEU A 772 15.91 21.96 4.91
CA LEU A 772 15.63 22.58 6.21
C LEU A 772 16.21 23.98 6.36
N SER A 773 16.99 24.48 5.41
CA SER A 773 17.49 25.86 5.37
C SER A 773 16.43 26.87 4.91
N ASP A 774 15.37 26.43 4.25
CA ASP A 774 14.24 27.27 3.80
C ASP A 774 12.93 26.87 4.49
N SER A 775 11.81 27.44 4.04
CA SER A 775 10.47 27.13 4.54
C SER A 775 9.59 26.46 3.48
N LEU A 776 10.21 25.87 2.45
CA LEU A 776 9.51 25.24 1.34
C LEU A 776 9.51 23.71 1.47
N LEU A 777 8.44 23.09 1.01
CA LEU A 777 8.32 21.65 0.81
C LEU A 777 8.02 21.38 -0.65
N ALA A 778 8.91 20.68 -1.33
CA ALA A 778 8.71 20.28 -2.71
C ALA A 778 7.87 18.99 -2.75
N VAL A 779 6.79 18.97 -3.55
CA VAL A 779 5.90 17.83 -3.70
C VAL A 779 5.54 17.57 -5.16
N ALA A 780 5.30 16.31 -5.54
CA ALA A 780 4.76 15.95 -6.83
C ALA A 780 3.83 14.74 -6.70
N LEU A 781 2.69 14.77 -7.39
CA LEU A 781 1.69 13.71 -7.44
C LEU A 781 1.59 13.10 -8.85
N PRO A 782 1.25 11.80 -8.99
CA PRO A 782 0.99 11.17 -10.30
C PRO A 782 -0.36 11.59 -10.92
N GLY A 783 -1.07 12.54 -10.34
CA GLY A 783 -2.32 13.11 -10.80
C GLY A 783 -2.35 14.59 -10.49
N GLY A 784 -3.38 15.05 -9.77
CA GLY A 784 -3.51 16.41 -9.25
C GLY A 784 -4.28 16.41 -7.93
N VAL A 785 -4.67 17.58 -7.44
CA VAL A 785 -5.39 17.72 -6.17
C VAL A 785 -6.89 17.42 -6.28
N SER A 786 -7.47 17.54 -7.47
CA SER A 786 -8.90 17.32 -7.69
C SER A 786 -9.21 15.86 -8.01
N GLY A 787 -10.34 15.36 -7.50
CA GLY A 787 -10.92 14.09 -7.90
C GLY A 787 -11.85 14.16 -9.10
N HIS A 788 -12.19 15.36 -9.54
CA HIS A 788 -13.17 15.55 -10.63
C HIS A 788 -12.48 15.49 -12.01
N PRO A 789 -12.93 14.62 -12.95
CA PRO A 789 -12.22 14.34 -14.20
C PRO A 789 -12.14 15.54 -15.17
N LEU A 790 -13.02 16.52 -15.05
CA LEU A 790 -12.98 17.77 -15.85
C LEU A 790 -12.26 18.92 -15.14
N SER A 791 -11.81 18.73 -13.91
CA SER A 791 -11.02 19.76 -13.24
C SER A 791 -9.67 19.95 -13.92
N PRO A 792 -9.17 21.19 -14.12
CA PRO A 792 -7.80 21.41 -14.57
C PRO A 792 -6.78 20.77 -13.63
N HIS A 793 -7.14 20.60 -12.35
CA HIS A 793 -6.29 20.00 -11.31
C HIS A 793 -6.49 18.48 -11.14
N TYR A 794 -7.00 17.78 -12.15
CA TYR A 794 -7.12 16.32 -12.12
C TYR A 794 -5.80 15.62 -12.43
N MET A 795 -5.01 16.18 -13.40
CA MET A 795 -3.79 15.58 -13.93
C MET A 795 -2.62 16.57 -14.09
N ASP A 796 -2.76 17.79 -13.61
CA ASP A 796 -1.79 18.88 -13.89
C ASP A 796 -0.41 18.69 -13.27
N GLN A 797 -0.28 17.86 -12.22
CA GLN A 797 1.01 17.51 -11.62
C GLN A 797 1.68 16.28 -12.28
N PHE A 798 0.97 15.51 -13.12
CA PHE A 798 1.50 14.29 -13.74
C PHE A 798 2.79 14.53 -14.54
N THR A 799 2.83 15.59 -15.34
CA THR A 799 4.03 15.93 -16.10
C THR A 799 5.19 16.27 -15.18
N LEU A 800 4.97 17.07 -14.14
CA LEU A 800 6.00 17.35 -13.12
C LEU A 800 6.50 16.07 -12.47
N TRP A 801 5.58 15.23 -12.00
CA TRP A 801 5.91 13.94 -11.37
C TRP A 801 6.75 13.05 -12.28
N ARG A 802 6.41 12.98 -13.57
CA ARG A 802 7.08 12.12 -14.56
C ARG A 802 8.50 12.56 -14.87
N VAL A 803 8.76 13.87 -14.92
CA VAL A 803 10.08 14.45 -15.30
C VAL A 803 10.94 14.88 -14.10
N GLY A 804 10.53 14.59 -12.87
CA GLY A 804 11.23 15.01 -11.65
C GLY A 804 11.06 16.48 -11.28
N GLY A 805 10.00 17.16 -11.80
CA GLY A 805 9.55 18.45 -11.35
C GLY A 805 8.73 18.38 -10.07
N PHE A 806 8.54 19.53 -9.42
CA PHE A 806 7.83 19.62 -8.13
C PHE A 806 7.07 20.93 -8.00
N ALA A 807 5.89 20.85 -7.37
CA ALA A 807 5.23 22.01 -6.76
C ALA A 807 5.92 22.40 -5.45
N GLN A 808 5.73 23.64 -5.00
CA GLN A 808 6.33 24.15 -3.77
C GLN A 808 5.24 24.58 -2.78
N LEU A 809 5.17 23.90 -1.62
CA LEU A 809 4.33 24.33 -0.50
C LEU A 809 5.14 25.25 0.42
N SER A 810 4.59 26.42 0.76
CA SER A 810 5.22 27.37 1.67
C SER A 810 4.60 27.29 3.06
N LEU A 811 5.43 27.42 4.10
CA LEU A 811 5.00 27.64 5.49
C LEU A 811 4.72 29.12 5.81
N GLY A 812 4.81 30.00 4.81
CA GLY A 812 4.45 31.40 4.90
C GLY A 812 3.05 31.71 4.39
N HIS A 813 2.52 32.86 4.75
CA HIS A 813 1.24 33.33 4.22
C HIS A 813 1.40 33.74 2.74
N PRO A 814 0.58 33.17 1.83
CA PRO A 814 0.60 33.60 0.44
C PRO A 814 0.16 35.06 0.30
N ALA A 815 0.69 35.73 -0.73
CA ALA A 815 0.20 37.05 -1.15
C ALA A 815 -1.11 36.92 -1.96
N GLY A 816 -1.89 37.98 -2.01
CA GLY A 816 -3.11 38.06 -2.82
C GLY A 816 -4.40 37.65 -2.11
N THR A 817 -5.48 37.62 -2.88
CA THR A 817 -6.83 37.38 -2.37
C THR A 817 -7.06 35.90 -2.10
N PRO A 818 -7.59 35.51 -0.91
CA PRO A 818 -7.95 34.12 -0.63
C PRO A 818 -8.98 33.58 -1.64
N ALA A 819 -8.83 32.32 -2.03
CA ALA A 819 -9.78 31.61 -2.89
C ALA A 819 -11.04 31.21 -2.10
N VAL A 820 -10.87 30.74 -0.85
CA VAL A 820 -11.99 30.37 0.02
C VAL A 820 -11.90 31.14 1.34
N LEU A 821 -13.04 31.67 1.76
CA LEU A 821 -13.20 32.34 3.03
C LEU A 821 -14.24 31.59 3.87
N LEU A 822 -13.77 30.99 4.98
CA LEU A 822 -14.67 30.33 5.92
C LEU A 822 -14.87 31.26 7.13
N THR A 823 -16.12 31.65 7.38
CA THR A 823 -16.48 32.56 8.49
C THR A 823 -17.30 31.85 9.55
N PRO A 824 -17.19 32.24 10.83
CA PRO A 824 -18.04 31.69 11.86
C PRO A 824 -19.52 31.90 11.52
N ALA A 825 -20.33 30.83 11.68
CA ALA A 825 -21.78 31.01 11.59
C ALA A 825 -22.29 31.79 12.82
N PRO A 826 -23.36 32.61 12.68
CA PRO A 826 -24.00 33.29 13.80
C PRO A 826 -24.34 32.28 14.92
N ARG A 827 -24.05 32.63 16.16
CA ARG A 827 -24.49 31.81 17.31
C ARG A 827 -26.00 31.80 17.36
N GLN A 828 -26.65 30.65 17.18
CA GLN A 828 -28.08 30.51 17.44
C GLN A 828 -28.29 30.80 18.91
N GLY A 829 -28.97 31.88 19.24
CA GLY A 829 -29.42 32.20 20.61
C GLY A 829 -28.90 33.51 21.22
N ALA A 830 -28.30 34.41 20.49
CA ALA A 830 -28.15 35.78 20.92
C ALA A 830 -29.31 36.61 20.29
N SER A 831 -30.51 36.50 20.86
CA SER A 831 -31.50 37.54 20.69
C SER A 831 -30.99 38.83 21.36
N PRO A 832 -31.20 40.03 20.76
CA PRO A 832 -30.72 41.29 21.26
C PRO A 832 -31.21 41.60 22.69
#